data_9a191149a00ba3bfbb3f9048e3887403
#
_entry.id   9a191149a00ba3bfbb3f9048e3887403
#
_cell.length_a   1.000
_cell.length_b   1.000
_cell.length_c   1.000
_cell.angle_alpha   90.00
_cell.angle_beta   90.00
_cell.angle_gamma   90.00
#
_symmetry.space_group_name_H-M   'P 1'
#
loop_
_entity.id
_entity.type
_entity.pdbx_description
1 polymer ?
#
loop_
_entity_poly.entity_id
_entity_poly.type
_entity_poly.pdbx_seq_one_letter_code
_entity_poly.pdbx_strand_id
1 'polypeptide(L)'
;MRYRPIISMLAAGATAVTLALSGLTSAGASVPLNNVVSAGPVTWTPNVSATTTVGATGCNSTFFGSATDCQSEVYSTADVNGEVVVAGAFTEACQPGTLAEGQCAPGTQVTRDDIFAYQAGTGVIDPNFVPVLNEGPAWTVVAGPAGSNTVYVGGAFTTVNGATHKGLVQLNVNPGVTTGSTADGSAVTAFKPSVSNFVRDLALSPDGTALYAGGQFTSVDSATSFSNGDAVAGLARLNATTGALDNSFTFTLGDPISGLPVKVEAMALSPNGGELAVSGTALQVNGQARPRLAIINTGGTLGATAALSDFTAPILNNDCSAEHDYVRGLDFAPDNSFIVTADTGYQSAGGPSTCDAVARYDVNAADTTTTGTPVDVAPSWTNFAGGDSFYSVAIAGNVVYAGGHNRWVNNYCGNNAVCEPNALLVNGVSALDANTGLGLPWWHPQTARGDGTMYLATFAANTYDGSHPGLALGSDVDLIGGAYHSENALFPMAATTSSKPGGPIPSGMFVSDGGSNTGSPMCIDDPGDSSTSGAAAEISTCLNDAEQNWTVPSSGAAGTVSINGLCLDTTGGGSGTLTELNTCSGASSQQWQQGAGNTLVNPASGLCLDDPGASTTNGTQLDAATCVTGDTAQVWPLPAAQGPPAPPASGPVYVQEEQSDTNVPCLDDANNAVTTGNVVQLWTCRGDPEQNWTVEAGGTIQINGSYCLDSSGGATAQGTPVVLDPCNGSSSQVWTPGANGSLVQQASGMCLDDPDFATGNGTQMQIYACNGGSNQAWWLPTV
;
A
#
# COMPACT_ATOMS: atom_id res chain seq x y z
N MET A 1 -33.73 -13.22 76.41
CA MET A 1 -32.96 -12.30 77.25
C MET A 1 -31.96 -11.61 76.33
N ARG A 2 -32.25 -10.39 75.95
CA ARG A 2 -31.68 -9.12 76.45
C ARG A 2 -30.12 -9.23 76.58
N TYR A 3 -29.30 -8.53 75.80
CA TYR A 3 -29.05 -7.09 75.80
C TYR A 3 -28.16 -6.66 74.59
N ARG A 4 -28.47 -5.53 73.98
CA ARG A 4 -27.57 -4.56 73.28
C ARG A 4 -26.98 -3.64 74.46
N PRO A 5 -26.07 -2.67 74.21
CA PRO A 5 -25.37 -2.15 73.01
C PRO A 5 -23.86 -1.88 73.29
N ILE A 6 -23.08 -1.25 72.45
CA ILE A 6 -22.64 0.14 72.38
C ILE A 6 -21.50 0.33 71.37
N ILE A 7 -21.64 1.38 70.64
CA ILE A 7 -20.84 2.08 69.67
C ILE A 7 -19.46 2.53 70.18
N SER A 8 -18.42 2.46 69.35
CA SER A 8 -17.45 3.56 69.27
C SER A 8 -16.86 3.66 67.87
N MET A 9 -17.02 4.85 67.31
CA MET A 9 -16.39 5.32 66.06
C MET A 9 -14.89 5.43 66.24
N LEU A 10 -14.15 4.99 65.18
CA LEU A 10 -12.85 5.55 64.85
C LEU A 10 -12.79 5.70 63.35
N ALA A 11 -12.77 6.95 62.94
CA ALA A 11 -12.54 7.36 61.58
C ALA A 11 -11.07 7.08 61.18
N ALA A 12 -10.86 6.30 60.17
CA ALA A 12 -9.61 6.27 59.44
C ALA A 12 -9.92 6.44 57.96
N GLY A 13 -9.36 7.48 57.35
CA GLY A 13 -9.61 7.92 56.02
C GLY A 13 -9.30 6.86 54.95
N ALA A 14 -10.29 6.48 54.23
CA ALA A 14 -10.14 5.78 52.98
C ALA A 14 -9.97 6.82 51.86
N THR A 15 -8.74 7.03 51.45
CA THR A 15 -8.46 7.64 50.15
C THR A 15 -9.06 6.70 49.08
N ALA A 16 -10.18 7.10 48.53
CA ALA A 16 -10.73 6.49 47.35
C ALA A 16 -9.74 6.73 46.19
N VAL A 17 -8.98 5.70 45.84
CA VAL A 17 -8.35 5.61 44.54
C VAL A 17 -9.51 5.31 43.57
N THR A 18 -10.03 6.33 42.95
CA THR A 18 -10.82 6.18 41.74
C THR A 18 -9.88 5.62 40.66
N LEU A 19 -9.86 4.30 40.50
CA LEU A 19 -9.51 3.73 39.21
C LEU A 19 -10.55 4.27 38.22
N ALA A 20 -10.13 5.24 37.44
CA ALA A 20 -10.79 5.50 36.17
C ALA A 20 -10.58 4.22 35.35
N LEU A 21 -11.60 3.35 35.29
CA LEU A 21 -11.79 2.51 34.14
C LEU A 21 -12.03 3.50 32.97
N SER A 22 -10.96 3.92 32.33
CA SER A 22 -11.07 4.37 30.96
C SER A 22 -11.57 3.15 30.20
N GLY A 23 -12.84 3.19 29.80
CA GLY A 23 -13.43 2.21 28.93
C GLY A 23 -12.50 2.07 27.71
N LEU A 24 -12.02 0.87 27.48
CA LEU A 24 -11.59 0.44 26.17
C LEU A 24 -12.85 0.49 25.31
N THR A 25 -13.10 1.65 24.74
CA THR A 25 -13.93 1.73 23.55
C THR A 25 -13.14 0.98 22.50
N SER A 26 -13.68 -0.17 22.08
CA SER A 26 -13.28 -0.81 20.84
C SER A 26 -13.19 0.28 19.79
N ALA A 27 -11.97 0.58 19.36
CA ALA A 27 -11.74 1.58 18.35
C ALA A 27 -12.07 1.00 16.96
N GLY A 28 -13.36 0.94 16.66
CA GLY A 28 -13.86 1.03 15.32
C GLY A 28 -14.07 2.48 14.91
N ALA A 29 -13.22 3.39 15.34
CA ALA A 29 -13.21 4.74 14.82
C ALA A 29 -12.39 4.69 13.53
N SER A 30 -13.06 4.84 12.38
CA SER A 30 -12.38 5.17 11.13
C SER A 30 -11.43 6.33 11.42
N VAL A 31 -10.14 6.04 11.47
CA VAL A 31 -9.12 7.09 11.53
C VAL A 31 -9.30 7.89 10.25
N PRO A 32 -9.49 9.21 10.30
CA PRO A 32 -9.60 10.00 9.07
C PRO A 32 -8.45 9.66 8.14
N LEU A 33 -8.67 9.64 6.83
CA LEU A 33 -7.65 9.46 5.78
C LEU A 33 -6.54 10.55 5.82
N ASN A 34 -6.25 11.09 6.98
CA ASN A 34 -5.15 12.03 7.24
C ASN A 34 -3.76 11.38 7.03
N ASN A 35 -3.72 10.10 6.71
CA ASN A 35 -2.50 9.32 6.53
C ASN A 35 -2.26 8.93 5.07
N VAL A 36 -2.92 9.58 4.12
CA VAL A 36 -2.62 9.38 2.72
C VAL A 36 -1.36 10.16 2.36
N VAL A 37 -0.41 9.46 1.77
CA VAL A 37 0.79 10.11 1.25
C VAL A 37 0.47 10.92 0.00
N SER A 38 1.31 11.91 -0.33
CA SER A 38 1.20 12.66 -1.58
C SER A 38 1.22 11.70 -2.77
N ALA A 39 0.57 12.05 -3.86
CA ALA A 39 0.61 11.25 -5.09
C ALA A 39 1.94 11.39 -5.83
N GLY A 40 2.73 12.43 -5.56
CA GLY A 40 4.07 12.63 -6.11
C GLY A 40 5.16 12.38 -5.08
N PRO A 41 6.25 11.68 -5.46
CA PRO A 41 7.41 11.49 -4.60
C PRO A 41 8.18 12.80 -4.42
N VAL A 42 9.02 12.86 -3.40
CA VAL A 42 9.96 13.98 -3.25
C VAL A 42 11.04 13.92 -4.33
N THR A 43 11.49 15.09 -4.79
CA THR A 43 12.46 15.19 -5.91
C THR A 43 13.91 14.97 -5.50
N TRP A 44 14.21 14.79 -4.23
CA TRP A 44 15.57 14.72 -3.69
C TRP A 44 16.07 13.30 -3.37
N THR A 45 15.30 12.24 -3.65
CA THR A 45 15.81 10.87 -3.46
C THR A 45 16.93 10.55 -4.45
N PRO A 46 18.03 9.94 -4.01
CA PRO A 46 19.04 9.42 -4.92
C PRO A 46 18.50 8.26 -5.73
N ASN A 47 19.02 8.12 -6.92
CA ASN A 47 18.69 7.02 -7.83
C ASN A 47 19.78 5.94 -7.78
N VAL A 48 19.47 4.73 -8.20
CA VAL A 48 20.44 3.64 -8.34
C VAL A 48 20.51 3.16 -9.77
N SER A 49 21.60 2.52 -10.16
CA SER A 49 21.73 1.90 -11.46
C SER A 49 22.69 0.70 -11.41
N ALA A 50 22.54 -0.23 -12.34
CA ALA A 50 23.51 -1.29 -12.57
C ALA A 50 24.27 -0.99 -13.87
N THR A 51 25.61 -0.99 -13.81
CA THR A 51 26.40 -0.89 -15.03
C THR A 51 26.26 -2.18 -15.82
N THR A 52 25.82 -2.10 -17.07
CA THR A 52 25.74 -3.21 -18.02
C THR A 52 27.09 -3.76 -18.49
N THR A 53 28.18 -3.43 -17.81
CA THR A 53 29.50 -3.97 -18.14
C THR A 53 29.58 -5.45 -17.80
N VAL A 54 29.68 -6.24 -18.82
CA VAL A 54 29.95 -7.69 -18.78
C VAL A 54 31.04 -7.99 -17.77
N GLY A 55 30.70 -8.57 -16.64
CA GLY A 55 31.62 -8.88 -15.56
C GLY A 55 31.28 -8.29 -14.20
N ALA A 56 30.16 -7.55 -14.07
CA ALA A 56 29.69 -7.11 -12.76
C ALA A 56 29.39 -8.34 -11.89
N THR A 57 30.09 -8.46 -10.77
CA THR A 57 29.98 -9.59 -9.85
C THR A 57 28.66 -9.65 -9.08
N GLY A 58 27.79 -8.66 -9.27
CA GLY A 58 26.45 -8.61 -8.69
C GLY A 58 25.37 -9.37 -9.49
N CYS A 59 25.58 -9.57 -10.78
CA CYS A 59 24.64 -10.31 -11.64
C CYS A 59 24.90 -11.81 -11.56
N ASN A 60 24.43 -12.46 -10.53
CA ASN A 60 24.56 -13.90 -10.39
C ASN A 60 23.24 -14.58 -10.80
N SER A 61 23.25 -15.24 -11.97
CA SER A 61 22.12 -16.00 -12.52
C SER A 61 21.49 -17.03 -11.57
N THR A 62 22.15 -17.33 -10.46
CA THR A 62 21.61 -18.20 -9.41
C THR A 62 20.52 -17.53 -8.59
N PHE A 63 20.47 -16.20 -8.55
CA PHE A 63 19.51 -15.43 -7.77
C PHE A 63 18.43 -14.77 -8.67
N PHE A 64 18.76 -14.40 -9.90
CA PHE A 64 17.90 -13.62 -10.81
C PHE A 64 17.32 -14.43 -11.99
N GLY A 65 17.50 -15.74 -12.04
CA GLY A 65 16.91 -16.60 -13.08
C GLY A 65 17.52 -16.46 -14.48
N SER A 66 18.16 -15.33 -14.83
CA SER A 66 18.81 -15.09 -16.12
C SER A 66 20.05 -14.21 -15.94
N ALA A 67 21.15 -14.53 -16.61
CA ALA A 67 22.37 -13.72 -16.64
C ALA A 67 22.25 -12.44 -17.49
N THR A 68 21.09 -12.19 -18.09
CA THR A 68 20.82 -11.03 -18.94
C THR A 68 19.86 -10.01 -18.29
N ASP A 69 19.25 -10.35 -17.15
CA ASP A 69 18.36 -9.49 -16.39
C ASP A 69 19.10 -8.87 -15.19
N CYS A 70 20.13 -8.10 -15.46
CA CYS A 70 20.79 -7.29 -14.45
C CYS A 70 20.11 -5.92 -14.38
N GLN A 71 18.90 -5.90 -13.86
CA GLN A 71 18.25 -4.65 -13.47
C GLN A 71 18.72 -4.29 -12.07
N SER A 72 18.90 -3.02 -11.79
CA SER A 72 19.07 -2.55 -10.43
C SER A 72 17.74 -2.67 -9.70
N GLU A 73 17.79 -2.94 -8.40
CA GLU A 73 16.60 -3.11 -7.55
C GLU A 73 16.87 -2.55 -6.16
N VAL A 74 15.89 -1.85 -5.59
CA VAL A 74 15.88 -1.47 -4.18
C VAL A 74 14.91 -2.35 -3.41
N TYR A 75 15.43 -3.08 -2.42
CA TYR A 75 14.66 -4.04 -1.64
C TYR A 75 14.25 -3.53 -0.27
N SER A 76 14.96 -2.56 0.30
CA SER A 76 14.66 -2.08 1.66
C SER A 76 15.34 -0.75 1.95
N THR A 77 14.70 0.07 2.79
CA THR A 77 15.27 1.31 3.30
C THR A 77 15.07 1.44 4.80
N ALA A 78 15.99 2.12 5.49
CA ALA A 78 15.85 2.41 6.91
C ALA A 78 16.38 3.82 7.24
N ASP A 79 15.63 4.59 8.03
CA ASP A 79 16.12 5.87 8.56
C ASP A 79 16.92 5.65 9.85
N VAL A 80 18.10 6.20 9.89
CA VAL A 80 19.00 6.20 11.06
C VAL A 80 19.28 7.66 11.45
N ASN A 81 18.40 8.23 12.24
CA ASN A 81 18.52 9.62 12.75
C ASN A 81 18.69 10.69 11.64
N GLY A 82 17.94 10.57 10.55
CA GLY A 82 17.96 11.51 9.44
C GLY A 82 18.96 11.15 8.35
N GLU A 83 19.54 9.96 8.41
CA GLU A 83 20.30 9.36 7.31
C GLU A 83 19.61 8.08 6.84
N VAL A 84 19.23 8.04 5.58
CA VAL A 84 18.50 6.91 4.98
C VAL A 84 19.50 5.92 4.40
N VAL A 85 19.50 4.71 4.93
CA VAL A 85 20.26 3.59 4.38
C VAL A 85 19.38 2.84 3.39
N VAL A 86 19.89 2.60 2.19
CA VAL A 86 19.23 1.88 1.09
C VAL A 86 19.95 0.58 0.85
N ALA A 87 19.21 -0.50 0.75
CA ALA A 87 19.71 -1.84 0.43
C ALA A 87 19.04 -2.39 -0.83
N GLY A 88 19.81 -3.09 -1.65
CA GLY A 88 19.30 -3.60 -2.91
C GLY A 88 20.30 -4.47 -3.66
N ALA A 89 20.10 -4.54 -4.97
CA ALA A 89 21.03 -5.13 -5.95
C ALA A 89 21.37 -4.04 -6.98
N PHE A 90 22.46 -3.34 -6.79
CA PHE A 90 22.94 -2.27 -7.66
C PHE A 90 24.46 -2.10 -7.55
N THR A 91 25.08 -1.43 -8.50
CA THR A 91 26.53 -1.17 -8.49
C THR A 91 26.89 0.31 -8.37
N GLU A 92 25.93 1.17 -8.59
CA GLU A 92 26.10 2.62 -8.58
C GLU A 92 24.90 3.31 -7.93
N ALA A 93 25.15 4.44 -7.29
CA ALA A 93 24.14 5.38 -6.84
C ALA A 93 24.40 6.75 -7.45
N CYS A 94 23.34 7.49 -7.74
CA CYS A 94 23.42 8.80 -8.37
C CYS A 94 22.99 9.89 -7.39
N GLN A 95 23.76 10.97 -7.29
CA GLN A 95 23.32 12.15 -6.55
C GLN A 95 21.96 12.65 -7.09
N PRO A 96 21.11 13.26 -6.24
CA PRO A 96 19.85 13.83 -6.70
C PRO A 96 20.08 14.81 -7.85
N GLY A 97 19.21 14.76 -8.84
CA GLY A 97 19.29 15.63 -10.00
C GLY A 97 18.57 15.03 -11.19
N THR A 98 18.42 15.80 -12.23
CA THR A 98 17.76 15.40 -13.47
C THR A 98 18.47 14.20 -14.09
N LEU A 99 17.77 13.07 -14.15
CA LEU A 99 18.15 11.92 -14.95
C LEU A 99 17.58 12.06 -16.35
N ALA A 100 18.35 11.66 -17.33
CA ALA A 100 17.84 11.35 -18.64
C ALA A 100 17.88 9.82 -18.80
N GLU A 101 16.71 9.21 -18.99
CA GLU A 101 16.56 7.80 -19.39
C GLU A 101 17.38 6.79 -18.55
N GLY A 102 17.05 6.66 -17.24
CA GLY A 102 17.64 5.59 -16.40
C GLY A 102 19.15 5.65 -16.18
N GLN A 103 19.80 6.73 -16.54
CA GLN A 103 21.25 6.90 -16.35
C GLN A 103 21.55 8.07 -15.42
N CYS A 104 22.51 7.88 -14.53
CA CYS A 104 23.04 8.99 -13.75
C CYS A 104 23.47 10.14 -14.65
N ALA A 105 23.17 11.37 -14.27
CA ALA A 105 23.74 12.52 -14.96
C ALA A 105 25.29 12.44 -14.95
N PRO A 106 26.00 12.75 -16.04
CA PRO A 106 27.42 12.62 -16.11
C PRO A 106 28.14 13.34 -14.96
N GLY A 107 28.91 12.58 -14.16
CA GLY A 107 29.65 13.10 -13.02
C GLY A 107 28.91 13.12 -11.69
N THR A 108 27.67 12.60 -11.62
CA THR A 108 26.93 12.44 -10.36
C THR A 108 26.97 11.01 -9.81
N GLN A 109 27.53 10.08 -10.57
CA GLN A 109 27.68 8.67 -10.20
C GLN A 109 28.68 8.49 -9.07
N VAL A 110 28.33 7.63 -8.13
CA VAL A 110 29.24 7.10 -7.11
C VAL A 110 29.10 5.58 -7.08
N THR A 111 30.22 4.86 -7.08
CA THR A 111 30.18 3.40 -6.93
C THR A 111 29.66 3.04 -5.55
N ARG A 112 28.61 2.22 -5.51
CA ARG A 112 27.98 1.70 -4.29
C ARG A 112 27.43 0.31 -4.60
N ASP A 113 28.04 -0.70 -3.98
CA ASP A 113 27.65 -2.10 -4.20
C ASP A 113 26.59 -2.49 -3.16
N ASP A 114 25.35 -2.69 -3.60
CA ASP A 114 24.23 -3.27 -2.85
C ASP A 114 23.76 -2.47 -1.62
N ILE A 115 24.49 -1.42 -1.20
CA ILE A 115 24.12 -0.59 -0.05
C ILE A 115 24.75 0.80 -0.11
N PHE A 116 24.01 1.82 0.26
CA PHE A 116 24.51 3.18 0.47
C PHE A 116 23.66 3.93 1.50
N ALA A 117 24.11 5.10 1.89
CA ALA A 117 23.35 6.00 2.73
C ALA A 117 23.28 7.41 2.13
N TYR A 118 22.21 8.13 2.41
CA TYR A 118 22.06 9.53 2.01
C TYR A 118 21.35 10.34 3.07
N GLN A 119 21.61 11.64 3.09
CA GLN A 119 20.99 12.55 4.05
C GLN A 119 19.54 12.82 3.68
N ALA A 120 18.64 12.55 4.60
CA ALA A 120 17.22 12.84 4.47
C ALA A 120 16.97 14.35 4.21
N GLY A 121 15.97 14.67 3.41
CA GLY A 121 15.60 16.04 3.03
C GLY A 121 16.49 16.69 1.97
N THR A 122 17.67 16.15 1.69
CA THR A 122 18.57 16.68 0.67
C THR A 122 18.97 15.65 -0.39
N GLY A 123 18.88 14.36 -0.05
CA GLY A 123 19.29 13.25 -0.90
C GLY A 123 20.80 13.15 -1.14
N VAL A 124 21.60 13.99 -0.51
CA VAL A 124 23.06 13.95 -0.70
C VAL A 124 23.60 12.64 -0.18
N ILE A 125 24.21 11.85 -1.07
CA ILE A 125 24.79 10.55 -0.74
C ILE A 125 25.96 10.76 0.19
N ASP A 126 26.01 10.02 1.31
CA ASP A 126 27.12 10.09 2.25
C ASP A 126 28.41 9.50 1.61
N PRO A 127 29.45 10.33 1.45
CA PRO A 127 30.71 9.87 0.88
C PRO A 127 31.49 8.93 1.81
N ASN A 128 31.17 8.88 3.10
CA ASN A 128 31.91 8.08 4.09
C ASN A 128 31.25 6.72 4.33
N PHE A 129 29.92 6.61 4.14
CA PHE A 129 29.21 5.34 4.27
C PHE A 129 29.43 4.50 3.01
N VAL A 130 30.50 3.69 3.00
CA VAL A 130 30.94 2.87 1.86
C VAL A 130 31.26 1.45 2.34
N PRO A 131 30.31 0.71 2.93
CA PRO A 131 30.53 -0.68 3.24
C PRO A 131 30.63 -1.50 1.94
N VAL A 132 31.53 -2.48 1.90
CA VAL A 132 31.71 -3.37 0.76
C VAL A 132 31.13 -4.73 1.13
N LEU A 133 30.02 -5.09 0.51
CA LEU A 133 29.39 -6.40 0.61
C LEU A 133 29.89 -7.28 -0.56
N ASN A 134 30.20 -8.55 -0.31
CA ASN A 134 30.63 -9.46 -1.37
C ASN A 134 29.74 -10.70 -1.46
N GLU A 135 29.56 -11.18 -2.68
CA GLU A 135 28.90 -12.44 -3.05
C GLU A 135 27.37 -12.46 -2.94
N GLY A 136 26.70 -11.31 -2.87
CA GLY A 136 25.23 -11.27 -2.96
C GLY A 136 24.63 -9.97 -2.40
N PRO A 137 23.38 -9.67 -2.77
CA PRO A 137 22.71 -8.42 -2.43
C PRO A 137 22.39 -8.29 -0.94
N ALA A 138 22.20 -7.04 -0.53
CA ALA A 138 21.50 -6.72 0.71
C ALA A 138 20.00 -6.70 0.48
N TRP A 139 19.25 -7.56 1.16
CA TRP A 139 17.81 -7.66 0.94
C TRP A 139 16.96 -6.88 1.93
N THR A 140 17.51 -6.64 3.12
CA THR A 140 16.75 -5.97 4.17
C THR A 140 17.67 -5.13 5.04
N VAL A 141 17.17 -3.97 5.45
CA VAL A 141 17.83 -3.09 6.43
C VAL A 141 16.81 -2.66 7.49
N VAL A 142 17.23 -2.66 8.73
CA VAL A 142 16.42 -2.19 9.86
C VAL A 142 17.29 -1.29 10.74
N ALA A 143 16.77 -0.09 11.08
CA ALA A 143 17.44 0.82 11.97
C ALA A 143 17.75 0.14 13.31
N GLY A 144 18.90 0.40 13.87
CA GLY A 144 19.28 -0.08 15.20
C GLY A 144 18.47 0.56 16.31
N PRO A 145 18.66 0.14 17.57
CA PRO A 145 17.95 0.72 18.71
C PRO A 145 18.05 2.25 18.71
N ALA A 146 16.98 2.92 19.15
CA ALA A 146 16.89 4.37 19.16
C ALA A 146 18.15 5.04 19.74
N GLY A 147 18.75 5.95 18.99
CA GLY A 147 19.99 6.65 19.37
C GLY A 147 21.28 5.84 19.21
N SER A 148 21.26 4.64 18.65
CA SER A 148 22.46 3.82 18.45
C SER A 148 23.31 4.23 17.26
N ASN A 149 22.79 5.00 16.31
CA ASN A 149 23.43 5.31 15.04
C ASN A 149 23.96 4.06 14.33
N THR A 150 23.15 3.02 14.25
CA THR A 150 23.49 1.76 13.61
C THR A 150 22.32 1.25 12.75
N VAL A 151 22.65 0.37 11.80
CA VAL A 151 21.67 -0.33 10.97
C VAL A 151 22.02 -1.83 10.97
N TYR A 152 21.01 -2.68 11.06
CA TYR A 152 21.13 -4.11 10.76
C TYR A 152 20.91 -4.33 9.29
N VAL A 153 21.74 -5.19 8.68
CA VAL A 153 21.69 -5.54 7.26
C VAL A 153 21.60 -7.05 7.13
N GLY A 154 20.55 -7.52 6.47
CA GLY A 154 20.35 -8.91 6.10
C GLY A 154 20.48 -9.12 4.59
N GLY A 155 21.03 -10.26 4.15
CA GLY A 155 21.19 -10.50 2.73
C GLY A 155 21.86 -11.85 2.41
N ALA A 156 22.40 -11.94 1.20
CA ALA A 156 23.12 -13.13 0.73
C ALA A 156 24.65 -12.98 0.74
N PHE A 157 25.15 -11.85 1.21
CA PHE A 157 26.59 -11.56 1.29
C PHE A 157 27.32 -12.51 2.26
N THR A 158 28.61 -12.73 2.03
CA THR A 158 29.47 -13.57 2.88
C THR A 158 30.52 -12.79 3.63
N THR A 159 30.93 -11.65 3.11
CA THR A 159 31.89 -10.77 3.78
C THR A 159 31.45 -9.32 3.73
N VAL A 160 31.87 -8.56 4.74
CA VAL A 160 31.67 -7.11 4.83
C VAL A 160 33.02 -6.45 5.10
N ASN A 161 33.44 -5.51 4.26
CA ASN A 161 34.75 -4.85 4.35
C ASN A 161 35.93 -5.85 4.45
N GLY A 162 35.82 -7.00 3.75
CA GLY A 162 36.83 -8.07 3.75
C GLY A 162 36.85 -8.96 4.99
N ALA A 163 35.99 -8.71 5.99
CA ALA A 163 35.79 -9.59 7.15
C ALA A 163 34.59 -10.52 6.94
N THR A 164 34.64 -11.74 7.51
CA THR A 164 33.55 -12.69 7.42
C THR A 164 32.34 -12.21 8.22
N HIS A 165 31.23 -11.96 7.51
CA HIS A 165 29.91 -11.65 8.04
C HIS A 165 28.89 -12.29 7.10
N LYS A 166 28.51 -13.53 7.38
CA LYS A 166 27.65 -14.27 6.46
C LYS A 166 26.19 -13.97 6.75
N GLY A 167 25.51 -13.33 5.78
CA GLY A 167 24.07 -13.09 5.73
C GLY A 167 23.52 -12.07 6.72
N LEU A 168 24.30 -11.64 7.73
CA LEU A 168 23.82 -10.70 8.75
C LEU A 168 24.95 -9.88 9.35
N VAL A 169 24.79 -8.56 9.42
CA VAL A 169 25.75 -7.63 10.03
C VAL A 169 25.03 -6.44 10.67
N GLN A 170 25.65 -5.79 11.63
CA GLN A 170 25.29 -4.47 12.11
C GLN A 170 26.39 -3.48 11.70
N LEU A 171 26.00 -2.39 11.04
CA LEU A 171 26.92 -1.34 10.58
C LEU A 171 26.73 -0.06 11.38
N ASN A 172 27.81 0.68 11.56
CA ASN A 172 27.77 2.04 12.08
C ASN A 172 27.29 3.00 10.98
N VAL A 173 26.42 3.92 11.35
CA VAL A 173 25.94 5.03 10.54
C VAL A 173 26.17 6.30 11.34
N ASN A 174 26.87 7.28 10.77
CA ASN A 174 27.17 8.53 11.45
C ASN A 174 26.49 9.73 10.80
N PRO A 175 25.20 9.99 11.11
CA PRO A 175 24.41 11.02 10.45
C PRO A 175 25.06 12.41 10.51
N GLY A 176 25.14 13.10 9.37
CA GLY A 176 25.62 14.47 9.29
C GLY A 176 27.13 14.67 9.45
N VAL A 177 27.92 13.62 9.34
CA VAL A 177 29.38 13.75 9.47
C VAL A 177 30.01 14.31 8.19
N THR A 178 30.63 15.46 8.34
CA THR A 178 31.57 16.00 7.37
C THR A 178 32.80 15.11 7.27
N THR A 179 33.22 14.81 6.06
CA THR A 179 34.39 14.06 5.61
C THR A 179 35.41 13.64 6.69
N GLY A 180 35.55 12.32 6.89
CA GLY A 180 36.70 11.75 7.63
C GLY A 180 36.37 10.82 8.81
N SER A 181 35.12 10.40 9.01
CA SER A 181 34.80 9.36 10.01
C SER A 181 35.27 7.99 9.50
N THR A 182 36.27 7.40 10.12
CA THR A 182 36.78 6.06 9.76
C THR A 182 35.89 4.91 10.27
N ALA A 183 34.83 5.22 11.03
CA ALA A 183 33.94 4.21 11.59
C ALA A 183 32.65 4.03 10.76
N ASP A 184 32.34 4.98 9.88
CA ASP A 184 31.13 4.94 9.07
C ASP A 184 31.16 3.77 8.07
N GLY A 185 30.03 3.04 7.96
CA GLY A 185 29.97 1.80 7.18
C GLY A 185 30.77 0.63 7.75
N SER A 186 31.39 0.80 8.93
CA SER A 186 32.14 -0.30 9.57
C SER A 186 31.22 -1.23 10.36
N ALA A 187 31.55 -2.52 10.40
CA ALA A 187 30.81 -3.49 11.21
C ALA A 187 30.95 -3.21 12.71
N VAL A 188 29.84 -3.29 13.44
CA VAL A 188 29.82 -3.20 14.91
C VAL A 188 30.47 -4.45 15.49
N THR A 189 31.60 -4.27 16.18
CA THR A 189 32.44 -5.39 16.64
C THR A 189 31.80 -6.27 17.71
N ALA A 190 30.80 -5.77 18.42
CA ALA A 190 30.04 -6.54 19.42
C ALA A 190 28.99 -7.48 18.80
N PHE A 191 28.45 -7.13 17.63
CA PHE A 191 27.43 -7.89 16.94
C PHE A 191 28.08 -8.83 15.92
N LYS A 192 28.07 -10.13 16.17
CA LYS A 192 28.79 -11.11 15.37
C LYS A 192 28.01 -12.39 15.08
N PRO A 193 26.74 -12.35 14.71
CA PRO A 193 26.08 -13.55 14.22
C PRO A 193 26.61 -13.93 12.83
N SER A 194 26.48 -15.20 12.48
CA SER A 194 26.70 -15.69 11.13
C SER A 194 25.65 -16.75 10.83
N VAL A 195 24.97 -16.63 9.71
CA VAL A 195 23.92 -17.60 9.32
C VAL A 195 24.44 -18.55 8.25
N SER A 196 23.89 -19.78 8.19
CA SER A 196 24.38 -20.80 7.26
C SER A 196 24.10 -20.49 5.78
N ASN A 197 23.09 -19.64 5.51
CA ASN A 197 22.73 -19.21 4.16
C ASN A 197 22.34 -17.72 4.21
N PHE A 198 21.21 -17.29 3.68
CA PHE A 198 20.83 -15.89 3.61
C PHE A 198 19.72 -15.49 4.59
N VAL A 199 19.68 -14.21 4.93
CA VAL A 199 18.58 -13.54 5.65
C VAL A 199 17.78 -12.74 4.62
N ARG A 200 16.47 -12.99 4.59
CA ARG A 200 15.54 -12.34 3.67
C ARG A 200 14.87 -11.12 4.30
N ASP A 201 14.56 -11.22 5.60
CA ASP A 201 13.85 -10.17 6.32
C ASP A 201 14.30 -10.04 7.77
N LEU A 202 14.18 -8.85 8.33
CA LEU A 202 14.57 -8.48 9.68
C LEU A 202 13.48 -7.65 10.38
N ALA A 203 13.29 -7.88 11.67
CA ALA A 203 12.46 -7.01 12.50
C ALA A 203 13.11 -6.79 13.86
N LEU A 204 13.15 -5.53 14.34
CA LEU A 204 13.69 -5.17 15.65
C LEU A 204 12.53 -4.97 16.64
N SER A 205 12.65 -5.53 17.85
CA SER A 205 11.67 -5.31 18.89
C SER A 205 11.58 -3.82 19.28
N PRO A 206 10.40 -3.30 19.65
CA PRO A 206 10.22 -1.89 20.02
C PRO A 206 11.12 -1.43 21.18
N ASP A 207 11.52 -2.35 22.08
CA ASP A 207 12.47 -2.08 23.17
C ASP A 207 13.95 -2.12 22.71
N GLY A 208 14.21 -2.46 21.46
CA GLY A 208 15.54 -2.52 20.86
C GLY A 208 16.42 -3.68 21.36
N THR A 209 15.86 -4.67 22.08
CA THR A 209 16.66 -5.74 22.71
C THR A 209 16.73 -7.02 21.87
N ALA A 210 15.71 -7.29 21.06
CA ALA A 210 15.60 -8.51 20.25
C ALA A 210 15.56 -8.18 18.76
N LEU A 211 16.38 -8.86 17.96
CA LEU A 211 16.34 -8.83 16.51
C LEU A 211 15.80 -10.16 15.99
N TYR A 212 14.72 -10.11 15.23
CA TYR A 212 14.19 -11.27 14.52
C TYR A 212 14.79 -11.35 13.13
N ALA A 213 15.19 -12.54 12.71
CA ALA A 213 15.75 -12.79 11.40
C ALA A 213 15.01 -13.96 10.73
N GLY A 214 14.53 -13.72 9.51
CA GLY A 214 13.86 -14.69 8.65
C GLY A 214 14.63 -14.91 7.34
N GLY A 215 14.60 -16.12 6.78
CA GLY A 215 15.29 -16.41 5.53
C GLY A 215 15.39 -17.90 5.21
N GLN A 216 16.43 -18.29 4.48
CA GLN A 216 16.67 -19.70 4.11
C GLN A 216 17.93 -20.25 4.79
N PHE A 217 18.07 -20.07 6.07
CA PHE A 217 19.20 -20.61 6.84
C PHE A 217 18.76 -21.76 7.74
N THR A 218 19.69 -22.65 8.08
CA THR A 218 19.46 -23.81 8.93
C THR A 218 20.24 -23.75 10.23
N SER A 219 21.14 -22.79 10.39
CA SER A 219 21.88 -22.55 11.63
C SER A 219 22.29 -21.10 11.76
N VAL A 220 22.45 -20.67 13.02
CA VAL A 220 23.04 -19.38 13.40
C VAL A 220 24.23 -19.68 14.32
N ASP A 221 25.41 -19.18 13.94
CA ASP A 221 26.59 -19.23 14.79
C ASP A 221 26.72 -17.93 15.59
N SER A 222 26.74 -18.00 16.89
CA SER A 222 27.11 -16.89 17.74
C SER A 222 28.59 -16.93 18.05
N ALA A 223 29.35 -16.21 17.32
CA ALA A 223 30.67 -15.58 17.43
C ALA A 223 31.77 -16.12 18.37
N THR A 224 31.73 -17.30 18.94
CA THR A 224 32.88 -17.83 19.67
C THR A 224 33.43 -19.15 19.18
N SER A 225 32.75 -19.84 18.29
CA SER A 225 33.34 -20.96 17.55
C SER A 225 32.47 -21.36 16.34
N PHE A 226 32.98 -21.24 15.15
CA PHE A 226 32.34 -21.61 13.87
C PHE A 226 32.11 -23.11 13.67
N SER A 227 32.14 -23.93 14.69
CA SER A 227 32.18 -25.39 14.52
C SER A 227 30.85 -26.12 14.81
N ASN A 228 29.88 -25.51 15.46
CA ASN A 228 28.58 -26.14 15.75
C ASN A 228 27.50 -25.06 15.89
N GLY A 229 27.01 -24.52 14.75
CA GLY A 229 25.88 -23.59 14.77
C GLY A 229 24.64 -24.20 15.41
N ASP A 230 23.91 -23.40 16.16
CA ASP A 230 22.63 -23.81 16.73
C ASP A 230 21.62 -24.02 15.62
N ALA A 231 20.96 -25.19 15.61
CA ALA A 231 20.02 -25.55 14.56
C ALA A 231 18.74 -24.71 14.66
N VAL A 232 18.42 -23.99 13.60
CA VAL A 232 17.21 -23.23 13.41
C VAL A 232 16.72 -23.42 11.98
N ALA A 233 15.43 -23.32 11.75
CA ALA A 233 14.84 -23.55 10.44
C ALA A 233 14.28 -22.26 9.85
N GLY A 234 15.15 -21.41 9.32
CA GLY A 234 14.77 -20.19 8.60
C GLY A 234 14.26 -19.04 9.47
N LEU A 235 14.15 -19.21 10.78
CA LEU A 235 13.63 -18.20 11.70
C LEU A 235 14.41 -18.19 13.01
N ALA A 236 14.88 -17.03 13.45
CA ALA A 236 15.65 -16.87 14.70
C ALA A 236 15.31 -15.55 15.41
N ARG A 237 15.41 -15.54 16.74
CA ARG A 237 15.48 -14.32 17.58
C ARG A 237 16.87 -14.21 18.16
N LEU A 238 17.47 -13.04 18.00
CA LEU A 238 18.83 -12.75 18.41
C LEU A 238 18.86 -11.62 19.42
N ASN A 239 19.84 -11.63 20.30
CA ASN A 239 20.17 -10.46 21.08
C ASN A 239 20.65 -9.33 20.15
N ALA A 240 19.96 -8.21 20.13
CA ALA A 240 20.23 -7.10 19.22
C ALA A 240 21.62 -6.48 19.40
N THR A 241 22.24 -6.56 20.59
CA THR A 241 23.58 -6.01 20.86
C THR A 241 24.70 -6.97 20.48
N THR A 242 24.52 -8.27 20.71
CA THR A 242 25.61 -9.24 20.58
C THR A 242 25.44 -10.21 19.40
N GLY A 243 24.25 -10.32 18.84
CA GLY A 243 23.89 -11.32 17.84
C GLY A 243 23.76 -12.74 18.40
N ALA A 244 23.78 -12.92 19.72
CA ALA A 244 23.61 -14.25 20.34
C ALA A 244 22.21 -14.79 20.11
N LEU A 245 22.08 -16.07 19.73
CA LEU A 245 20.82 -16.74 19.55
C LEU A 245 20.04 -16.83 20.86
N ASP A 246 18.76 -16.48 20.82
CA ASP A 246 17.85 -16.63 21.96
C ASP A 246 17.13 -17.99 21.89
N ASN A 247 17.58 -18.91 22.71
CA ASN A 247 17.04 -20.27 22.78
C ASN A 247 15.63 -20.39 23.40
N SER A 248 15.07 -19.29 23.90
CA SER A 248 13.66 -19.25 24.35
C SER A 248 12.67 -19.01 23.17
N PHE A 249 13.20 -18.77 21.98
CA PHE A 249 12.47 -18.60 20.72
C PHE A 249 12.89 -19.68 19.75
N THR A 250 12.23 -20.82 19.78
CA THR A 250 12.56 -21.98 18.93
C THR A 250 11.32 -22.47 18.22
N PHE A 251 11.35 -22.40 16.89
CA PHE A 251 10.28 -22.86 16.02
C PHE A 251 10.86 -23.72 14.91
N THR A 252 10.18 -24.81 14.59
CA THR A 252 10.51 -25.66 13.45
C THR A 252 9.52 -25.38 12.32
N LEU A 253 10.00 -24.76 11.26
CA LEU A 253 9.26 -24.60 10.01
C LEU A 253 9.46 -25.92 9.20
N GLY A 254 8.36 -26.45 8.69
CA GLY A 254 8.41 -27.76 8.02
C GLY A 254 7.38 -27.90 6.91
N ASP A 255 7.43 -29.07 6.26
CA ASP A 255 6.53 -29.42 5.17
C ASP A 255 6.43 -28.33 4.12
N PRO A 256 7.55 -27.98 3.45
CA PRO A 256 7.52 -26.87 2.50
C PRO A 256 6.68 -27.23 1.27
N ILE A 257 6.21 -26.19 0.56
CA ILE A 257 5.60 -26.36 -0.75
C ILE A 257 6.47 -27.29 -1.60
N SER A 258 5.84 -28.25 -2.27
CA SER A 258 6.55 -29.29 -3.04
C SER A 258 7.57 -28.71 -4.02
N GLY A 259 8.82 -29.13 -3.88
CA GLY A 259 9.93 -28.70 -4.74
C GLY A 259 10.65 -27.42 -4.28
N LEU A 260 10.18 -26.76 -3.22
CA LEU A 260 10.82 -25.58 -2.66
C LEU A 260 11.55 -25.89 -1.34
N PRO A 261 12.63 -25.16 -1.00
CA PRO A 261 13.22 -25.25 0.34
C PRO A 261 12.32 -24.54 1.37
N VAL A 262 12.48 -24.87 2.64
CA VAL A 262 11.92 -24.08 3.73
C VAL A 262 12.57 -22.69 3.73
N LYS A 263 11.75 -21.65 3.61
CA LYS A 263 12.19 -20.26 3.56
C LYS A 263 11.14 -19.34 4.20
N VAL A 264 11.59 -18.39 4.99
CA VAL A 264 10.80 -17.19 5.38
C VAL A 264 10.98 -16.15 4.28
N GLU A 265 9.87 -15.61 3.79
CA GLU A 265 9.86 -14.55 2.78
C GLU A 265 9.68 -13.17 3.39
N ALA A 266 8.73 -13.04 4.31
CA ALA A 266 8.47 -11.78 4.99
C ALA A 266 8.09 -12.02 6.46
N MET A 267 8.33 -11.00 7.27
CA MET A 267 7.92 -10.94 8.67
C MET A 267 7.36 -9.55 8.99
N ALA A 268 6.37 -9.51 9.86
CA ALA A 268 5.90 -8.28 10.45
C ALA A 268 5.82 -8.44 11.96
N LEU A 269 6.39 -7.50 12.69
CA LEU A 269 6.28 -7.46 14.14
C LEU A 269 5.17 -6.49 14.51
N SER A 270 4.26 -6.93 15.37
CA SER A 270 3.18 -6.05 15.84
C SER A 270 3.74 -4.81 16.53
N PRO A 271 3.10 -3.63 16.43
CA PRO A 271 3.58 -2.37 17.01
C PRO A 271 3.90 -2.44 18.51
N ASN A 272 3.23 -3.31 19.26
CA ASN A 272 3.52 -3.55 20.67
C ASN A 272 4.64 -4.58 20.90
N GLY A 273 5.16 -5.23 19.86
CA GLY A 273 6.20 -6.25 19.91
C GLY A 273 5.73 -7.61 20.43
N GLY A 274 4.45 -7.77 20.75
CA GLY A 274 3.91 -8.98 21.36
C GLY A 274 3.70 -10.14 20.37
N GLU A 275 3.56 -9.86 19.09
CA GLU A 275 3.23 -10.82 18.05
C GLU A 275 4.14 -10.64 16.85
N LEU A 276 4.59 -11.75 16.26
CA LEU A 276 5.36 -11.80 15.02
C LEU A 276 4.57 -12.61 13.99
N ALA A 277 4.12 -11.99 12.93
CA ALA A 277 3.62 -12.69 11.75
C ALA A 277 4.82 -13.12 10.90
N VAL A 278 4.77 -14.36 10.41
CA VAL A 278 5.84 -14.97 9.60
C VAL A 278 5.21 -15.64 8.40
N SER A 279 5.70 -15.31 7.22
CA SER A 279 5.26 -15.93 5.98
C SER A 279 6.38 -16.58 5.20
N GLY A 280 6.02 -17.51 4.30
CA GLY A 280 6.99 -18.16 3.44
C GLY A 280 6.49 -19.49 2.86
N THR A 281 7.43 -20.39 2.58
CA THR A 281 7.13 -21.66 1.89
C THR A 281 6.68 -22.77 2.83
N ALA A 282 6.75 -22.60 4.16
CA ALA A 282 6.37 -23.63 5.12
C ALA A 282 4.85 -23.79 5.20
N LEU A 283 4.38 -25.03 5.28
CA LEU A 283 2.97 -25.38 5.50
C LEU A 283 2.69 -25.78 6.96
N GLN A 284 3.76 -25.99 7.75
CA GLN A 284 3.67 -26.36 9.17
C GLN A 284 4.66 -25.55 10.02
N VAL A 285 4.24 -25.23 11.24
CA VAL A 285 5.10 -24.71 12.31
C VAL A 285 4.97 -25.61 13.54
N ASN A 286 6.09 -26.12 14.04
CA ASN A 286 6.14 -27.09 15.14
C ASN A 286 5.23 -28.33 14.88
N GLY A 287 5.10 -28.77 13.63
CA GLY A 287 4.25 -29.89 13.22
C GLY A 287 2.74 -29.59 13.21
N GLN A 288 2.34 -28.35 13.46
CA GLN A 288 0.96 -27.88 13.35
C GLN A 288 0.76 -27.20 11.99
N ALA A 289 -0.38 -27.45 11.34
CA ALA A 289 -0.72 -26.79 10.06
C ALA A 289 -0.79 -25.28 10.23
N ARG A 290 0.04 -24.58 9.48
CA ARG A 290 0.10 -23.11 9.36
C ARG A 290 0.51 -22.81 7.92
N PRO A 291 -0.41 -23.00 6.96
CA PRO A 291 -0.05 -22.88 5.56
C PRO A 291 0.41 -21.47 5.24
N ARG A 292 1.68 -21.34 4.95
CA ARG A 292 2.38 -20.14 4.44
C ARG A 292 2.34 -18.91 5.35
N LEU A 293 1.53 -18.89 6.42
CA LEU A 293 1.38 -17.77 7.36
C LEU A 293 1.18 -18.32 8.78
N ALA A 294 1.95 -17.79 9.71
CA ALA A 294 1.81 -18.07 11.14
C ALA A 294 1.94 -16.81 11.96
N ILE A 295 1.26 -16.74 13.09
CA ILE A 295 1.46 -15.71 14.11
C ILE A 295 2.12 -16.37 15.33
N ILE A 296 3.18 -15.75 15.83
CA ILE A 296 3.95 -16.21 16.99
C ILE A 296 3.82 -15.17 18.09
N ASN A 297 3.33 -15.56 19.26
CA ASN A 297 3.40 -14.73 20.47
C ASN A 297 4.86 -14.69 20.94
N THR A 298 5.49 -13.55 20.87
CA THR A 298 6.93 -13.39 21.14
C THR A 298 7.28 -13.37 22.62
N GLY A 299 6.31 -13.11 23.49
CA GLY A 299 6.52 -12.80 24.88
C GLY A 299 6.99 -11.36 25.15
N GLY A 300 7.10 -10.53 24.10
CA GLY A 300 7.35 -9.08 24.17
C GLY A 300 8.80 -8.65 24.39
N THR A 301 9.67 -9.49 24.94
CA THR A 301 11.06 -9.14 25.27
C THR A 301 12.04 -10.27 24.98
N LEU A 302 13.33 -9.93 24.82
CA LEU A 302 14.40 -10.91 24.71
C LEU A 302 14.42 -11.87 25.91
N GLY A 303 14.54 -13.17 25.64
CA GLY A 303 14.55 -14.23 26.68
C GLY A 303 13.18 -14.66 27.17
N ALA A 304 12.10 -13.97 26.78
CA ALA A 304 10.75 -14.43 27.07
C ALA A 304 10.39 -15.68 26.26
N THR A 305 9.64 -16.60 26.87
CA THR A 305 9.19 -17.80 26.15
C THR A 305 8.17 -17.41 25.08
N ALA A 306 8.49 -17.72 23.83
CA ALA A 306 7.59 -17.53 22.72
C ALA A 306 6.68 -18.77 22.51
N ALA A 307 5.51 -18.57 21.94
CA ALA A 307 4.55 -19.64 21.67
C ALA A 307 3.86 -19.44 20.32
N LEU A 308 3.60 -20.54 19.60
CA LEU A 308 2.78 -20.50 18.39
C LEU A 308 1.34 -20.13 18.77
N SER A 309 0.75 -19.16 18.12
CA SER A 309 -0.65 -18.80 18.29
C SER A 309 -1.58 -19.86 17.66
N ASP A 310 -2.84 -19.83 18.05
CA ASP A 310 -3.87 -20.70 17.47
C ASP A 310 -4.34 -20.21 16.09
N PHE A 311 -3.97 -18.99 15.67
CA PHE A 311 -4.28 -18.44 14.33
C PHE A 311 -3.82 -19.35 13.21
N THR A 312 -4.69 -19.61 12.24
CA THR A 312 -4.34 -20.23 10.95
C THR A 312 -5.22 -19.67 9.84
N ALA A 313 -4.66 -19.53 8.64
CA ALA A 313 -5.35 -19.08 7.43
C ALA A 313 -5.42 -20.23 6.40
N PRO A 314 -6.40 -21.16 6.50
CA PRO A 314 -6.44 -22.35 5.65
C PRO A 314 -6.59 -22.06 4.16
N ILE A 315 -7.12 -20.89 3.79
CA ILE A 315 -7.24 -20.45 2.39
C ILE A 315 -5.90 -20.45 1.67
N LEU A 316 -4.82 -20.13 2.39
CA LEU A 316 -3.45 -20.12 1.87
C LEU A 316 -2.90 -21.51 1.56
N ASN A 317 -3.62 -22.59 1.86
CA ASN A 317 -3.23 -23.95 1.50
C ASN A 317 -3.61 -24.33 0.06
N ASN A 318 -4.34 -23.48 -0.65
CA ASN A 318 -4.73 -23.73 -2.03
C ASN A 318 -3.56 -23.38 -2.97
N ASP A 319 -3.20 -24.31 -3.86
CA ASP A 319 -2.22 -24.04 -4.88
C ASP A 319 -2.83 -23.16 -5.99
N CYS A 320 -2.11 -22.13 -6.39
CA CYS A 320 -2.44 -21.34 -7.56
C CYS A 320 -2.18 -22.16 -8.85
N SER A 321 -2.85 -21.81 -9.94
CA SER A 321 -3.01 -22.72 -11.10
C SER A 321 -1.75 -23.00 -11.90
N ALA A 322 -0.72 -22.17 -11.85
CA ALA A 322 0.48 -22.34 -12.67
C ALA A 322 1.79 -22.15 -11.89
N GLU A 323 1.76 -21.44 -10.78
CA GLU A 323 2.91 -21.15 -9.94
C GLU A 323 2.57 -21.39 -8.47
N HIS A 324 3.60 -21.57 -7.65
CA HIS A 324 3.38 -21.72 -6.22
C HIS A 324 2.92 -20.38 -5.64
N ASP A 325 1.76 -20.38 -5.01
CA ASP A 325 1.32 -19.29 -4.15
C ASP A 325 2.23 -19.19 -2.93
N TYR A 326 2.65 -17.96 -2.60
CA TYR A 326 3.28 -17.68 -1.31
C TYR A 326 3.15 -16.19 -0.96
N VAL A 327 3.03 -15.94 0.32
CA VAL A 327 2.94 -14.58 0.87
C VAL A 327 4.33 -13.95 0.87
N ARG A 328 4.49 -12.87 0.11
CA ARG A 328 5.76 -12.13 -0.02
C ARG A 328 5.83 -10.86 0.81
N GLY A 329 4.70 -10.27 1.13
CA GLY A 329 4.61 -9.07 1.94
C GLY A 329 3.64 -9.24 3.10
N LEU A 330 3.98 -8.67 4.25
CA LEU A 330 3.18 -8.67 5.48
C LEU A 330 3.28 -7.31 6.16
N ASP A 331 2.18 -6.85 6.74
CA ASP A 331 2.24 -5.76 7.72
C ASP A 331 1.12 -5.88 8.75
N PHE A 332 1.34 -5.35 9.95
CA PHE A 332 0.35 -5.22 11.01
C PHE A 332 -0.31 -3.86 11.00
N ALA A 333 -1.60 -3.84 11.27
CA ALA A 333 -2.29 -2.59 11.58
C ALA A 333 -1.65 -1.90 12.78
N PRO A 334 -1.61 -0.54 12.80
CA PRO A 334 -1.03 0.22 13.90
C PRO A 334 -1.64 -0.06 15.27
N ASP A 335 -2.87 -0.57 15.33
CA ASP A 335 -3.60 -0.94 16.55
C ASP A 335 -3.58 -2.46 16.85
N ASN A 336 -2.87 -3.25 16.07
CA ASN A 336 -2.79 -4.72 16.08
C ASN A 336 -4.11 -5.45 15.76
N SER A 337 -5.12 -4.79 15.22
CA SER A 337 -6.44 -5.39 15.00
C SER A 337 -6.49 -6.31 13.78
N PHE A 338 -5.57 -6.17 12.85
CA PHE A 338 -5.48 -7.01 11.66
C PHE A 338 -4.07 -7.06 11.08
N ILE A 339 -3.84 -8.03 10.20
CA ILE A 339 -2.68 -8.11 9.31
C ILE A 339 -3.16 -8.06 7.87
N VAL A 340 -2.27 -7.59 6.98
CA VAL A 340 -2.48 -7.64 5.53
C VAL A 340 -1.36 -8.42 4.88
N THR A 341 -1.71 -9.24 3.89
CA THR A 341 -0.76 -10.02 3.08
C THR A 341 -0.70 -9.51 1.65
N ALA A 342 0.47 -9.62 1.02
CA ALA A 342 0.66 -9.50 -0.41
C ALA A 342 1.05 -10.87 -0.96
N ASP A 343 0.21 -11.42 -1.81
CA ASP A 343 0.31 -12.81 -2.25
C ASP A 343 0.70 -12.87 -3.73
N THR A 344 1.59 -13.81 -4.05
CA THR A 344 1.97 -14.15 -5.42
C THR A 344 1.27 -15.44 -5.85
N GLY A 345 1.36 -15.75 -7.10
CA GLY A 345 0.80 -16.96 -7.69
C GLY A 345 -0.11 -16.59 -8.85
N TYR A 346 -0.30 -17.48 -9.78
CA TYR A 346 -1.13 -17.20 -10.94
C TYR A 346 -2.60 -17.50 -10.64
N GLN A 347 -3.44 -16.46 -10.63
CA GLN A 347 -4.87 -16.64 -10.47
C GLN A 347 -5.48 -17.23 -11.74
N SER A 348 -6.14 -18.39 -11.62
CA SER A 348 -7.10 -18.84 -12.63
C SER A 348 -8.51 -18.47 -12.21
N ALA A 349 -9.28 -17.91 -13.12
CA ALA A 349 -10.67 -17.55 -12.83
C ALA A 349 -11.45 -18.72 -12.19
N GLY A 350 -12.07 -18.47 -11.02
CA GLY A 350 -13.17 -19.30 -10.55
C GLY A 350 -13.02 -20.08 -9.26
N GLY A 351 -12.12 -19.73 -8.32
CA GLY A 351 -12.06 -20.38 -7.01
C GLY A 351 -11.73 -19.43 -5.86
N PRO A 352 -12.14 -19.73 -4.62
CA PRO A 352 -11.69 -18.98 -3.46
C PRO A 352 -10.18 -19.19 -3.30
N SER A 353 -9.40 -18.17 -3.53
CA SER A 353 -7.94 -18.17 -3.38
C SER A 353 -7.47 -16.75 -3.04
N THR A 354 -6.23 -16.64 -2.60
CA THR A 354 -5.54 -15.36 -2.43
C THR A 354 -4.44 -15.17 -3.47
N CYS A 355 -4.44 -15.97 -4.52
CA CYS A 355 -3.44 -15.91 -5.59
C CYS A 355 -3.47 -14.54 -6.27
N ASP A 356 -2.30 -13.89 -6.39
CA ASP A 356 -2.16 -12.55 -6.95
C ASP A 356 -3.12 -11.53 -6.31
N ALA A 357 -3.13 -11.51 -4.98
CA ALA A 357 -4.04 -10.68 -4.22
C ALA A 357 -3.40 -10.03 -3.00
N VAL A 358 -4.06 -8.99 -2.52
CA VAL A 358 -3.87 -8.44 -1.18
C VAL A 358 -5.05 -8.90 -0.33
N ALA A 359 -4.78 -9.45 0.85
CA ALA A 359 -5.81 -9.97 1.73
C ALA A 359 -5.65 -9.45 3.17
N ARG A 360 -6.76 -9.08 3.80
CA ARG A 360 -6.80 -8.69 5.21
C ARG A 360 -7.32 -9.84 6.06
N TYR A 361 -6.64 -10.11 7.16
CA TYR A 361 -7.06 -11.04 8.19
C TYR A 361 -7.21 -10.28 9.51
N ASP A 362 -8.41 -10.26 10.06
CA ASP A 362 -8.62 -9.67 11.38
C ASP A 362 -7.99 -10.58 12.44
N VAL A 363 -7.25 -9.96 13.38
CA VAL A 363 -6.55 -10.65 14.45
C VAL A 363 -7.13 -10.20 15.78
N ASN A 364 -7.83 -11.09 16.45
CA ASN A 364 -8.41 -10.78 17.75
C ASN A 364 -7.79 -11.65 18.86
N ALA A 365 -8.08 -11.30 20.10
CA ALA A 365 -7.46 -11.99 21.25
C ALA A 365 -7.79 -13.49 21.34
N ALA A 366 -8.85 -13.97 20.66
CA ALA A 366 -9.18 -15.39 20.61
C ALA A 366 -8.28 -16.13 19.61
N ASP A 367 -7.88 -15.46 18.51
CA ASP A 367 -7.06 -16.05 17.45
C ASP A 367 -5.60 -16.19 17.89
N THR A 368 -5.15 -15.29 18.77
CA THR A 368 -3.77 -15.28 19.28
C THR A 368 -3.59 -16.03 20.60
N THR A 369 -4.58 -16.80 21.04
CA THR A 369 -4.39 -17.76 22.14
C THR A 369 -3.38 -18.85 21.74
N THR A 370 -2.86 -19.55 22.75
CA THR A 370 -1.83 -20.59 22.60
C THR A 370 -2.30 -21.92 23.17
N THR A 371 -3.58 -22.22 22.99
CA THR A 371 -4.20 -23.45 23.51
C THR A 371 -3.76 -24.70 22.76
N GLY A 372 -3.20 -24.53 21.55
CA GLY A 372 -2.83 -25.60 20.61
C GLY A 372 -4.02 -26.13 19.81
N THR A 373 -5.16 -25.44 19.86
CA THR A 373 -6.31 -25.72 19.01
C THR A 373 -6.38 -24.64 17.92
N PRO A 374 -6.07 -24.96 16.65
CA PRO A 374 -6.10 -23.97 15.59
C PRO A 374 -7.46 -23.29 15.45
N VAL A 375 -7.42 -21.98 15.23
CA VAL A 375 -8.59 -21.14 14.93
C VAL A 375 -8.47 -20.71 13.47
N ASP A 376 -9.40 -21.18 12.65
CA ASP A 376 -9.43 -20.84 11.22
C ASP A 376 -9.93 -19.41 11.03
N VAL A 377 -9.07 -18.56 10.45
CA VAL A 377 -9.38 -17.16 10.13
C VAL A 377 -9.46 -17.03 8.62
N ALA A 378 -10.61 -16.63 8.13
CA ALA A 378 -10.80 -16.26 6.73
C ALA A 378 -10.40 -14.78 6.53
N PRO A 379 -9.97 -14.38 5.33
CA PRO A 379 -9.78 -12.97 5.04
C PRO A 379 -11.11 -12.22 5.15
N SER A 380 -11.08 -11.05 5.80
CA SER A 380 -12.24 -10.15 5.86
C SER A 380 -12.50 -9.46 4.52
N TRP A 381 -11.45 -9.28 3.74
CA TRP A 381 -11.54 -8.90 2.32
C TRP A 381 -10.31 -9.39 1.55
N THR A 382 -10.47 -9.50 0.24
CA THR A 382 -9.40 -9.84 -0.71
C THR A 382 -9.53 -8.95 -1.94
N ASN A 383 -8.43 -8.30 -2.34
CA ASN A 383 -8.36 -7.48 -3.54
C ASN A 383 -7.40 -8.11 -4.55
N PHE A 384 -7.85 -8.31 -5.77
CA PHE A 384 -7.14 -9.03 -6.81
C PHE A 384 -6.54 -8.12 -7.88
N ALA A 385 -5.37 -8.48 -8.38
CA ALA A 385 -4.68 -7.78 -9.47
C ALA A 385 -5.05 -8.26 -10.88
N GLY A 386 -5.84 -9.32 -11.00
CA GLY A 386 -6.19 -9.88 -12.32
C GLY A 386 -5.15 -10.82 -12.92
N GLY A 387 -4.27 -11.39 -12.11
CA GLY A 387 -3.24 -12.34 -12.52
C GLY A 387 -1.82 -11.78 -12.53
N ASP A 388 -1.62 -10.64 -11.90
CA ASP A 388 -0.30 -10.05 -11.64
C ASP A 388 -0.01 -10.10 -10.12
N SER A 389 1.20 -10.42 -9.73
CA SER A 389 1.58 -10.65 -8.34
C SER A 389 1.76 -9.36 -7.53
N PHE A 390 1.40 -9.43 -6.23
CA PHE A 390 1.82 -8.44 -5.23
C PHE A 390 3.05 -8.93 -4.48
N TYR A 391 3.94 -8.01 -4.10
CA TYR A 391 5.21 -8.31 -3.43
C TYR A 391 5.36 -7.66 -2.07
N SER A 392 4.71 -6.53 -1.85
CA SER A 392 4.87 -5.77 -0.61
C SER A 392 3.59 -5.06 -0.22
N VAL A 393 3.42 -4.88 1.08
CA VAL A 393 2.34 -4.08 1.68
C VAL A 393 2.89 -3.23 2.81
N ALA A 394 2.26 -2.08 3.03
CA ALA A 394 2.50 -1.25 4.21
C ALA A 394 1.18 -0.60 4.65
N ILE A 395 0.96 -0.46 5.95
CA ILE A 395 -0.28 0.05 6.51
C ILE A 395 -0.04 1.39 7.21
N ALA A 396 -0.80 2.42 6.82
CA ALA A 396 -0.81 3.72 7.48
C ALA A 396 -2.24 4.09 7.88
N GLY A 397 -2.55 3.94 9.16
CA GLY A 397 -3.90 4.19 9.66
C GLY A 397 -4.94 3.27 9.02
N ASN A 398 -5.84 3.83 8.23
CA ASN A 398 -6.86 3.10 7.48
C ASN A 398 -6.57 2.93 5.98
N VAL A 399 -5.32 3.12 5.58
CA VAL A 399 -4.88 2.92 4.20
C VAL A 399 -3.88 1.78 4.15
N VAL A 400 -4.09 0.85 3.23
CA VAL A 400 -3.17 -0.22 2.87
C VAL A 400 -2.51 0.14 1.55
N TYR A 401 -1.20 0.33 1.56
CA TYR A 401 -0.41 0.47 0.34
C TYR A 401 0.02 -0.92 -0.11
N ALA A 402 -0.15 -1.22 -1.38
CA ALA A 402 0.21 -2.51 -1.97
C ALA A 402 0.99 -2.33 -3.26
N GLY A 403 2.06 -3.08 -3.40
CA GLY A 403 2.98 -2.97 -4.53
C GLY A 403 3.40 -4.33 -5.06
N GLY A 404 3.75 -4.35 -6.34
CA GLY A 404 4.18 -5.54 -7.06
C GLY A 404 4.14 -5.34 -8.57
N HIS A 405 3.94 -6.43 -9.31
CA HIS A 405 3.65 -6.43 -10.76
C HIS A 405 2.26 -5.90 -11.12
N ASN A 406 1.44 -5.63 -10.13
CA ASN A 406 0.02 -5.38 -10.30
C ASN A 406 -0.26 -4.20 -11.24
N ARG A 407 -0.91 -4.48 -12.37
CA ARG A 407 -1.45 -3.46 -13.25
C ARG A 407 -2.79 -2.92 -12.77
N TRP A 408 -3.55 -3.75 -12.10
CA TRP A 408 -4.88 -3.41 -11.59
C TRP A 408 -5.03 -3.74 -10.11
N VAL A 409 -6.04 -3.15 -9.51
CA VAL A 409 -6.70 -3.58 -8.29
C VAL A 409 -8.21 -3.65 -8.54
N ASN A 410 -8.96 -4.26 -7.65
CA ASN A 410 -10.40 -4.56 -7.82
C ASN A 410 -10.67 -5.43 -9.07
N ASN A 411 -9.77 -6.31 -9.46
CA ASN A 411 -9.87 -7.08 -10.70
C ASN A 411 -9.80 -8.60 -10.41
N TYR A 412 -10.95 -9.22 -10.23
CA TYR A 412 -11.06 -10.65 -9.89
C TYR A 412 -10.72 -11.61 -11.03
N CYS A 413 -10.56 -11.14 -12.26
CA CYS A 413 -10.22 -11.99 -13.40
C CYS A 413 -8.77 -12.42 -13.39
N GLY A 414 -8.51 -13.67 -13.57
CA GLY A 414 -7.18 -14.16 -13.94
C GLY A 414 -6.80 -13.87 -15.39
N ASN A 415 -5.59 -14.31 -15.80
CA ASN A 415 -5.07 -14.24 -17.17
C ASN A 415 -4.75 -12.83 -17.68
N ASN A 416 -4.38 -11.90 -16.83
CA ASN A 416 -4.02 -10.54 -17.21
C ASN A 416 -5.13 -9.84 -18.03
N ALA A 417 -6.37 -10.13 -17.72
CA ALA A 417 -7.53 -9.55 -18.39
C ALA A 417 -8.32 -8.69 -17.41
N VAL A 418 -8.88 -7.61 -17.88
CA VAL A 418 -9.87 -6.81 -17.14
C VAL A 418 -11.24 -7.42 -17.34
N CYS A 419 -11.95 -7.77 -16.28
CA CYS A 419 -13.32 -8.27 -16.34
C CYS A 419 -14.28 -7.57 -15.40
N GLU A 420 -13.73 -6.90 -14.38
CA GLU A 420 -14.54 -6.17 -13.43
C GLU A 420 -14.70 -4.73 -13.91
N PRO A 421 -15.92 -4.20 -13.93
CA PRO A 421 -16.18 -2.82 -14.37
C PRO A 421 -15.54 -1.78 -13.44
N ASN A 422 -15.23 -2.15 -12.20
CA ASN A 422 -14.57 -1.31 -11.20
C ASN A 422 -13.07 -1.61 -11.05
N ALA A 423 -12.47 -2.36 -11.97
CA ALA A 423 -11.03 -2.55 -11.98
C ALA A 423 -10.32 -1.20 -12.15
N LEU A 424 -9.42 -0.89 -11.22
CA LEU A 424 -8.60 0.33 -11.28
C LEU A 424 -7.21 -0.03 -11.82
N LEU A 425 -6.79 0.73 -12.82
CA LEU A 425 -5.44 0.66 -13.32
C LEU A 425 -4.51 1.42 -12.38
N VAL A 426 -3.49 0.75 -11.84
CA VAL A 426 -2.63 1.30 -10.78
C VAL A 426 -1.14 1.14 -11.03
N ASN A 427 -0.74 0.29 -11.95
CA ASN A 427 0.64 -0.03 -12.30
C ASN A 427 1.65 0.03 -11.15
N GLY A 428 1.95 -1.13 -10.58
CA GLY A 428 3.04 -1.35 -9.66
C GLY A 428 2.81 -0.90 -8.22
N VAL A 429 1.97 0.11 -7.95
CA VAL A 429 1.65 0.53 -6.58
C VAL A 429 0.25 1.11 -6.47
N SER A 430 -0.44 0.78 -5.39
CA SER A 430 -1.82 1.18 -5.12
C SER A 430 -2.03 1.50 -3.65
N ALA A 431 -3.09 2.27 -3.37
CA ALA A 431 -3.64 2.41 -2.04
C ALA A 431 -5.04 1.79 -2.00
N LEU A 432 -5.32 1.06 -0.94
CA LEU A 432 -6.60 0.42 -0.68
C LEU A 432 -7.17 0.96 0.63
N ASP A 433 -8.48 1.10 0.71
CA ASP A 433 -9.14 1.35 1.99
C ASP A 433 -9.03 0.12 2.88
N ALA A 434 -8.49 0.27 4.08
CA ALA A 434 -8.21 -0.85 4.97
C ALA A 434 -9.48 -1.57 5.45
N ASN A 435 -10.63 -0.92 5.44
CA ASN A 435 -11.89 -1.52 5.91
C ASN A 435 -12.60 -2.29 4.79
N THR A 436 -12.59 -1.75 3.58
CA THR A 436 -13.32 -2.32 2.44
C THR A 436 -12.45 -3.15 1.51
N GLY A 437 -11.14 -2.95 1.55
CA GLY A 437 -10.19 -3.56 0.62
C GLY A 437 -10.22 -2.97 -0.78
N LEU A 438 -11.06 -1.97 -1.05
CA LEU A 438 -11.18 -1.39 -2.39
C LEU A 438 -10.07 -0.40 -2.69
N GLY A 439 -9.61 -0.40 -3.93
CA GLY A 439 -8.62 0.54 -4.43
C GLY A 439 -9.12 1.97 -4.35
N LEU A 440 -8.25 2.88 -3.90
CA LEU A 440 -8.52 4.31 -3.84
C LEU A 440 -8.23 4.95 -5.20
N PRO A 441 -9.26 5.33 -5.99
CA PRO A 441 -9.07 5.74 -7.39
C PRO A 441 -8.30 7.04 -7.57
N TRP A 442 -8.11 7.80 -6.50
CA TRP A 442 -7.42 9.07 -6.49
C TRP A 442 -5.94 8.96 -6.05
N TRP A 443 -5.46 7.79 -5.64
CA TRP A 443 -4.06 7.56 -5.28
C TRP A 443 -3.51 6.32 -6.01
N HIS A 444 -2.84 6.56 -7.10
CA HIS A 444 -2.07 5.58 -7.87
C HIS A 444 -0.93 6.33 -8.57
N PRO A 445 0.20 6.54 -7.89
CA PRO A 445 1.30 7.34 -8.44
C PRO A 445 1.94 6.71 -9.65
N GLN A 446 1.59 5.49 -9.98
CA GLN A 446 2.03 4.73 -11.14
C GLN A 446 3.55 4.56 -11.22
N THR A 447 3.97 3.36 -11.50
CA THR A 447 5.36 3.05 -11.83
C THR A 447 5.45 2.67 -13.30
N ALA A 448 6.63 2.77 -13.89
CA ALA A 448 6.86 2.16 -15.20
C ALA A 448 6.62 0.65 -15.11
N ARG A 449 6.37 0.01 -16.23
CA ARG A 449 6.23 -1.43 -16.29
C ARG A 449 7.60 -2.09 -16.14
N GLY A 450 7.81 -2.80 -15.07
CA GLY A 450 8.99 -3.60 -14.74
C GLY A 450 8.57 -4.78 -13.90
N ASP A 451 9.47 -5.34 -13.09
CA ASP A 451 9.11 -6.33 -12.09
C ASP A 451 8.31 -5.72 -10.93
N GLY A 452 8.28 -4.39 -10.84
CA GLY A 452 7.32 -3.65 -10.03
C GLY A 452 7.85 -3.24 -8.66
N THR A 453 6.95 -2.89 -7.76
CA THR A 453 7.30 -2.41 -6.43
C THR A 453 7.69 -3.56 -5.51
N MET A 454 8.97 -3.66 -5.16
CA MET A 454 9.55 -4.72 -4.34
C MET A 454 9.40 -4.47 -2.85
N TYR A 455 9.33 -3.21 -2.45
CA TYR A 455 9.36 -2.80 -1.05
C TYR A 455 8.46 -1.59 -0.79
N LEU A 456 7.66 -1.69 0.26
CA LEU A 456 6.90 -0.59 0.84
C LEU A 456 7.10 -0.59 2.35
N ALA A 457 7.32 0.58 2.93
CA ALA A 457 7.29 0.76 4.36
C ALA A 457 6.79 2.16 4.74
N THR A 458 6.01 2.25 5.78
CA THR A 458 5.61 3.52 6.38
C THR A 458 6.68 3.99 7.37
N PHE A 459 6.87 5.29 7.46
CA PHE A 459 7.78 5.89 8.43
C PHE A 459 7.10 7.01 9.22
N ALA A 460 7.53 7.20 10.47
CA ALA A 460 6.97 8.18 11.38
C ALA A 460 7.45 9.61 11.07
N ALA A 461 6.76 10.61 11.61
CA ALA A 461 7.23 11.99 11.59
C ALA A 461 8.62 12.12 12.24
N ASN A 462 9.44 13.03 11.72
CA ASN A 462 10.84 13.28 12.09
C ASN A 462 11.84 12.18 11.70
N THR A 463 11.42 11.27 10.83
CA THR A 463 12.31 10.40 10.08
C THR A 463 12.46 10.95 8.66
N TYR A 464 13.21 10.34 7.81
CA TYR A 464 13.45 10.63 6.39
C TYR A 464 13.60 12.13 6.00
N ASP A 465 12.59 12.98 6.14
CA ASP A 465 12.66 14.42 5.83
C ASP A 465 12.70 15.33 7.06
N GLY A 466 12.66 14.74 8.27
CA GLY A 466 12.70 15.44 9.53
C GLY A 466 11.40 16.15 9.94
N SER A 467 10.35 16.14 9.13
CA SER A 467 9.13 16.90 9.37
C SER A 467 7.81 16.14 9.18
N HIS A 468 7.74 15.21 8.24
CA HIS A 468 6.49 14.53 7.87
C HIS A 468 6.63 13.02 7.92
N PRO A 469 5.59 12.28 8.34
CA PRO A 469 5.51 10.86 8.09
C PRO A 469 5.32 10.59 6.59
N GLY A 470 5.54 9.35 6.14
CA GLY A 470 5.38 9.04 4.72
C GLY A 470 5.51 7.56 4.40
N LEU A 471 5.64 7.28 3.11
CA LEU A 471 5.82 5.97 2.52
C LEU A 471 7.14 5.94 1.76
N ALA A 472 7.99 4.97 2.07
CA ALA A 472 9.16 4.62 1.28
C ALA A 472 8.78 3.52 0.30
N LEU A 473 9.29 3.62 -0.93
CA LEU A 473 9.08 2.67 -2.00
C LEU A 473 10.42 2.28 -2.60
N GLY A 474 10.67 0.98 -2.74
CA GLY A 474 11.76 0.39 -3.49
C GLY A 474 11.20 -0.45 -4.65
N SER A 475 11.83 -0.37 -5.81
CA SER A 475 11.37 -1.05 -7.03
C SER A 475 12.54 -1.44 -7.92
N ASP A 476 12.24 -1.97 -9.08
CA ASP A 476 13.14 -2.20 -10.20
C ASP A 476 12.85 -1.29 -11.40
N VAL A 477 12.09 -0.22 -11.18
CA VAL A 477 11.61 0.65 -12.25
C VAL A 477 12.15 2.08 -12.12
N ASP A 478 12.40 2.71 -13.24
CA ASP A 478 12.98 4.05 -13.34
C ASP A 478 11.97 5.19 -13.17
N LEU A 479 10.69 4.93 -13.42
CA LEU A 479 9.62 5.93 -13.33
C LEU A 479 8.71 5.62 -12.15
N ILE A 480 8.65 6.53 -11.19
CA ILE A 480 7.77 6.44 -10.04
C ILE A 480 7.05 7.78 -9.87
N GLY A 481 5.71 7.76 -9.86
CA GLY A 481 4.92 8.97 -9.72
C GLY A 481 5.03 9.94 -10.89
N GLY A 482 5.33 9.42 -12.09
CA GLY A 482 5.48 10.23 -13.28
C GLY A 482 6.81 11.01 -13.37
N ALA A 483 7.75 10.74 -12.47
CA ALA A 483 9.09 11.34 -12.48
C ALA A 483 10.15 10.26 -12.51
N TYR A 484 11.32 10.58 -13.05
CA TYR A 484 12.48 9.68 -12.96
C TYR A 484 12.95 9.59 -11.50
N HIS A 485 12.64 8.48 -10.89
CA HIS A 485 13.13 8.02 -9.60
C HIS A 485 13.59 6.58 -9.78
N SER A 486 14.83 6.40 -10.24
CA SER A 486 15.33 5.06 -10.47
C SER A 486 15.30 4.28 -9.16
N GLU A 487 14.28 3.43 -9.04
CA GLU A 487 14.09 2.37 -8.05
C GLU A 487 13.87 2.79 -6.60
N ASN A 488 13.99 4.07 -6.24
CA ASN A 488 13.86 4.55 -4.86
C ASN A 488 13.05 5.83 -4.78
N ALA A 489 11.91 5.81 -4.09
CA ALA A 489 11.07 6.97 -3.91
C ALA A 489 10.57 7.12 -2.47
N LEU A 490 10.35 8.36 -2.06
CA LEU A 490 9.70 8.74 -0.81
C LEU A 490 8.46 9.59 -1.11
N PHE A 491 7.33 9.18 -0.53
CA PHE A 491 6.08 9.91 -0.60
C PHE A 491 5.77 10.49 0.78
N PRO A 492 5.87 11.81 0.98
CA PRO A 492 5.51 12.41 2.26
C PRO A 492 4.00 12.30 2.49
N MET A 493 3.55 12.09 3.71
CA MET A 493 2.14 12.24 4.05
C MET A 493 1.73 13.69 3.82
N ALA A 494 0.58 13.90 3.20
CA ALA A 494 0.01 15.21 3.03
C ALA A 494 -0.10 15.90 4.39
N ALA A 495 0.47 17.09 4.53
CA ALA A 495 0.42 17.84 5.76
C ALA A 495 -1.05 18.02 6.15
N THR A 496 -1.41 17.58 7.36
CA THR A 496 -2.71 17.88 7.93
C THR A 496 -2.79 19.39 8.10
N THR A 497 -3.38 20.08 7.13
CA THR A 497 -3.69 21.51 7.32
C THR A 497 -4.64 21.60 8.49
N SER A 498 -4.16 22.23 9.56
CA SER A 498 -4.90 22.53 10.78
C SER A 498 -6.36 22.87 10.49
N SER A 499 -7.24 22.18 11.16
CA SER A 499 -8.64 22.50 11.44
C SER A 499 -9.17 23.78 10.78
N LYS A 500 -9.69 23.66 9.56
CA LYS A 500 -10.69 24.58 9.06
C LYS A 500 -12.05 23.98 9.42
N PRO A 501 -12.94 24.70 10.10
CA PRO A 501 -14.32 24.28 10.28
C PRO A 501 -14.96 24.19 8.89
N GLY A 502 -15.29 22.99 8.42
CA GLY A 502 -15.76 22.69 7.08
C GLY A 502 -14.73 21.86 6.27
N GLY A 503 -14.14 20.83 6.88
CA GLY A 503 -13.37 19.81 6.15
C GLY A 503 -14.21 19.18 5.05
N PRO A 504 -13.57 18.57 4.00
CA PRO A 504 -14.29 17.95 2.91
C PRO A 504 -15.29 16.93 3.48
N ILE A 505 -16.50 16.96 2.94
CA ILE A 505 -17.54 16.02 3.30
C ILE A 505 -17.08 14.65 2.76
N PRO A 506 -16.99 13.61 3.61
CA PRO A 506 -16.62 12.27 3.14
C PRO A 506 -17.53 11.82 2.00
N SER A 507 -16.99 11.25 0.94
CA SER A 507 -17.75 10.66 -0.14
C SER A 507 -17.13 9.34 -0.59
N GLY A 508 -17.92 8.45 -1.13
CA GLY A 508 -17.48 7.16 -1.61
C GLY A 508 -18.56 6.08 -1.50
N MET A 509 -18.18 4.84 -1.77
CA MET A 509 -19.10 3.70 -1.71
C MET A 509 -19.33 3.20 -0.28
N PHE A 510 -20.57 2.78 0.00
CA PHE A 510 -20.89 1.95 1.16
C PHE A 510 -20.88 0.49 0.74
N VAL A 511 -19.96 -0.28 1.26
CA VAL A 511 -19.84 -1.71 0.99
C VAL A 511 -20.57 -2.49 2.09
N SER A 512 -21.46 -3.39 1.70
CA SER A 512 -22.15 -4.29 2.62
C SER A 512 -21.22 -5.41 3.08
N ASP A 513 -21.14 -5.63 4.38
CA ASP A 513 -20.40 -6.77 4.95
C ASP A 513 -21.17 -8.10 4.73
N GLY A 514 -22.49 -8.04 4.57
CA GLY A 514 -23.34 -9.21 4.32
C GLY A 514 -23.08 -9.91 2.97
N GLY A 515 -22.65 -9.18 1.95
CA GLY A 515 -22.33 -9.70 0.62
C GLY A 515 -20.89 -10.16 0.43
N SER A 516 -19.98 -9.82 1.34
CA SER A 516 -18.54 -10.06 1.21
C SER A 516 -18.13 -11.55 1.17
N ASN A 517 -18.98 -12.44 1.67
CA ASN A 517 -18.70 -13.89 1.69
C ASN A 517 -18.93 -14.63 0.37
N THR A 518 -19.40 -13.96 -0.68
CA THR A 518 -19.79 -14.61 -1.96
C THR A 518 -18.90 -14.24 -3.16
N GLY A 519 -17.87 -13.43 -2.96
CA GLY A 519 -16.87 -13.11 -4.00
C GLY A 519 -17.15 -11.84 -4.82
N SER A 520 -18.30 -11.19 -4.63
CA SER A 520 -18.57 -9.85 -5.23
C SER A 520 -19.10 -8.93 -4.14
N PRO A 521 -18.38 -7.86 -3.79
CA PRO A 521 -18.87 -6.91 -2.80
C PRO A 521 -20.15 -6.25 -3.32
N MET A 522 -21.09 -6.01 -2.39
CA MET A 522 -22.33 -5.32 -2.67
C MET A 522 -22.27 -3.91 -2.09
N CYS A 523 -22.76 -2.91 -2.81
CA CYS A 523 -22.75 -1.50 -2.41
C CYS A 523 -24.15 -0.91 -2.37
N ILE A 524 -24.35 0.14 -1.55
CA ILE A 524 -25.55 0.96 -1.63
C ILE A 524 -25.54 1.69 -2.98
N ASP A 525 -26.66 1.65 -3.66
CA ASP A 525 -26.81 2.08 -5.05
C ASP A 525 -28.04 2.98 -5.22
N ASP A 526 -27.89 4.01 -6.06
CA ASP A 526 -28.98 4.86 -6.56
C ASP A 526 -29.32 4.43 -7.99
N PRO A 527 -30.26 3.51 -8.19
CA PRO A 527 -30.45 2.88 -9.48
C PRO A 527 -30.83 3.87 -10.59
N GLY A 528 -29.97 3.92 -11.62
CA GLY A 528 -30.16 4.76 -12.80
C GLY A 528 -29.81 6.24 -12.58
N ASP A 529 -28.92 6.53 -11.63
CA ASP A 529 -28.42 7.87 -11.36
C ASP A 529 -29.58 8.87 -11.14
N SER A 530 -30.48 8.50 -10.23
CA SER A 530 -31.77 9.17 -10.07
C SER A 530 -31.60 10.56 -9.47
N SER A 531 -32.25 11.53 -10.07
CA SER A 531 -32.47 12.87 -9.50
C SER A 531 -33.88 13.10 -9.00
N THR A 532 -34.68 12.04 -8.91
CA THR A 532 -36.10 12.11 -8.59
C THR A 532 -36.37 11.63 -7.16
N SER A 533 -37.01 12.49 -6.35
CA SER A 533 -37.44 12.14 -4.97
C SER A 533 -38.37 10.96 -4.98
N GLY A 534 -38.16 9.99 -4.08
CA GLY A 534 -38.86 8.74 -3.97
C GLY A 534 -38.24 7.56 -4.71
N ALA A 535 -37.02 7.73 -5.22
CA ALA A 535 -36.24 6.63 -5.77
C ALA A 535 -35.86 5.63 -4.65
N ALA A 536 -35.79 4.34 -4.98
CA ALA A 536 -35.32 3.32 -4.03
C ALA A 536 -33.85 3.50 -3.73
N ALA A 537 -33.44 3.23 -2.49
CA ALA A 537 -32.04 2.94 -2.18
C ALA A 537 -31.85 1.42 -2.19
N GLU A 538 -31.00 0.92 -3.05
CA GLU A 538 -30.88 -0.52 -3.30
C GLU A 538 -29.45 -1.01 -2.99
N ILE A 539 -29.28 -2.33 -2.98
CA ILE A 539 -27.96 -2.94 -2.99
C ILE A 539 -27.64 -3.44 -4.41
N SER A 540 -26.45 -3.17 -4.88
CA SER A 540 -25.98 -3.62 -6.19
C SER A 540 -24.50 -4.02 -6.11
N THR A 541 -24.02 -4.78 -7.09
CA THR A 541 -22.58 -5.06 -7.22
C THR A 541 -21.81 -3.74 -7.19
N CYS A 542 -20.73 -3.66 -6.41
CA CYS A 542 -19.91 -2.46 -6.34
C CYS A 542 -19.24 -2.17 -7.68
N LEU A 543 -19.57 -1.05 -8.30
CA LEU A 543 -19.07 -0.62 -9.61
C LEU A 543 -18.19 0.63 -9.53
N ASN A 544 -18.17 1.30 -8.37
CA ASN A 544 -17.50 2.59 -8.16
C ASN A 544 -17.90 3.66 -9.19
N ASP A 545 -19.13 3.66 -9.58
CA ASP A 545 -19.72 4.64 -10.49
C ASP A 545 -20.44 5.78 -9.77
N ALA A 546 -21.09 6.67 -10.54
CA ALA A 546 -21.79 7.82 -9.98
C ALA A 546 -22.96 7.40 -9.07
N GLU A 547 -23.61 6.26 -9.37
CA GLU A 547 -24.75 5.72 -8.64
C GLU A 547 -24.38 5.19 -7.23
N GLN A 548 -23.09 5.03 -6.94
CA GLN A 548 -22.56 4.49 -5.68
C GLN A 548 -21.64 5.47 -4.92
N ASN A 549 -21.49 6.69 -5.41
CA ASN A 549 -20.60 7.68 -4.80
C ASN A 549 -21.34 8.60 -3.82
N TRP A 550 -21.46 8.16 -2.60
CA TRP A 550 -22.23 8.80 -1.54
C TRP A 550 -21.45 9.87 -0.79
N THR A 551 -22.10 10.96 -0.47
CA THR A 551 -21.64 11.96 0.49
C THR A 551 -22.16 11.60 1.88
N VAL A 552 -21.28 11.49 2.88
CA VAL A 552 -21.60 11.01 4.21
C VAL A 552 -21.23 12.02 5.30
N PRO A 553 -21.85 11.95 6.50
CA PRO A 553 -21.48 12.81 7.61
C PRO A 553 -20.06 12.48 8.10
N SER A 554 -19.41 13.44 8.74
CA SER A 554 -18.14 13.20 9.42
C SER A 554 -18.26 12.08 10.45
N SER A 555 -17.22 11.25 10.59
CA SER A 555 -17.21 10.15 11.54
C SER A 555 -17.65 10.59 12.95
N GLY A 556 -18.60 9.87 13.52
CA GLY A 556 -19.18 10.13 14.84
C GLY A 556 -20.22 11.26 14.92
N ALA A 557 -20.43 12.03 13.86
CA ALA A 557 -21.46 13.04 13.78
C ALA A 557 -22.73 12.49 13.13
N ALA A 558 -23.91 12.95 13.58
CA ALA A 558 -25.14 12.72 12.83
C ALA A 558 -25.23 13.72 11.65
N GLY A 559 -25.62 13.24 10.48
CA GLY A 559 -25.77 14.06 9.28
C GLY A 559 -26.47 13.32 8.15
N THR A 560 -26.60 13.96 7.01
CA THR A 560 -27.21 13.35 5.83
C THR A 560 -26.24 12.43 5.12
N VAL A 561 -26.75 11.30 4.65
CA VAL A 561 -26.12 10.45 3.63
C VAL A 561 -26.81 10.79 2.33
N SER A 562 -26.05 11.24 1.32
CA SER A 562 -26.66 11.81 0.10
C SER A 562 -25.89 11.46 -1.17
N ILE A 563 -26.64 11.41 -2.27
CA ILE A 563 -26.17 11.18 -3.61
C ILE A 563 -27.01 12.03 -4.58
N ASN A 564 -26.42 12.60 -5.61
CA ASN A 564 -27.12 13.38 -6.66
C ASN A 564 -28.07 14.47 -6.15
N GLY A 565 -27.81 15.02 -4.95
CA GLY A 565 -28.67 16.02 -4.31
C GLY A 565 -29.90 15.43 -3.59
N LEU A 566 -30.03 14.11 -3.54
CA LEU A 566 -31.02 13.39 -2.75
C LEU A 566 -30.37 12.83 -1.47
N CYS A 567 -31.15 12.68 -0.43
CA CYS A 567 -30.77 12.15 0.87
C CYS A 567 -31.42 10.79 1.14
N LEU A 568 -30.65 9.86 1.69
CA LEU A 568 -31.16 8.59 2.20
C LEU A 568 -32.15 8.85 3.34
N ASP A 569 -33.37 8.35 3.21
CA ASP A 569 -34.51 8.67 4.07
C ASP A 569 -35.18 7.40 4.56
N THR A 570 -35.43 7.28 5.86
CA THR A 570 -36.22 6.19 6.45
C THR A 570 -37.73 6.40 6.26
N THR A 571 -38.14 7.49 5.63
CA THR A 571 -39.55 7.91 5.47
C THR A 571 -40.35 8.03 6.79
N GLY A 572 -39.63 7.95 7.94
CA GLY A 572 -40.24 8.06 9.28
C GLY A 572 -41.01 6.82 9.74
N GLY A 573 -40.87 5.69 9.07
CA GLY A 573 -41.53 4.43 9.40
C GLY A 573 -40.89 3.68 10.58
N GLY A 574 -41.51 2.55 10.95
CA GLY A 574 -40.94 1.60 11.93
C GLY A 574 -39.98 0.60 11.29
N SER A 575 -39.51 -0.37 12.10
CA SER A 575 -38.66 -1.45 11.63
C SER A 575 -39.24 -2.21 10.44
N GLY A 576 -38.45 -2.43 9.39
CA GLY A 576 -38.85 -3.04 8.12
C GLY A 576 -39.41 -2.04 7.11
N THR A 577 -39.27 -0.72 7.36
CA THR A 577 -39.67 0.31 6.38
C THR A 577 -38.57 0.47 5.34
N LEU A 578 -38.93 0.34 4.07
CA LEU A 578 -38.01 0.54 2.96
C LEU A 578 -37.41 1.96 2.95
N THR A 579 -36.15 2.07 2.63
CA THR A 579 -35.48 3.36 2.50
C THR A 579 -35.58 3.92 1.08
N GLU A 580 -35.68 5.24 0.98
CA GLU A 580 -35.83 5.97 -0.27
C GLU A 580 -34.85 7.11 -0.35
N LEU A 581 -34.59 7.58 -1.56
CA LEU A 581 -33.83 8.79 -1.83
C LEU A 581 -34.79 9.96 -1.98
N ASN A 582 -34.78 10.87 -1.03
CA ASN A 582 -35.67 12.03 -1.04
C ASN A 582 -34.92 13.34 -1.08
N THR A 583 -35.54 14.38 -1.60
CA THR A 583 -34.94 15.73 -1.58
C THR A 583 -34.45 16.06 -0.18
N CYS A 584 -33.18 16.46 -0.07
CA CYS A 584 -32.56 16.79 1.20
C CYS A 584 -33.27 17.94 1.89
N SER A 585 -33.90 17.67 3.02
CA SER A 585 -34.66 18.64 3.82
C SER A 585 -34.04 18.90 5.20
N GLY A 586 -33.08 18.07 5.60
CA GLY A 586 -32.54 18.04 6.95
C GLY A 586 -33.47 17.41 7.97
N ALA A 587 -34.55 16.75 7.54
CA ALA A 587 -35.47 16.04 8.41
C ALA A 587 -34.76 14.99 9.27
N SER A 588 -35.30 14.68 10.44
CA SER A 588 -34.68 13.68 11.33
C SER A 588 -34.67 12.27 10.73
N SER A 589 -35.57 11.96 9.78
CA SER A 589 -35.57 10.71 9.01
C SER A 589 -34.40 10.60 8.01
N GLN A 590 -33.74 11.71 7.70
CA GLN A 590 -32.58 11.80 6.79
C GLN A 590 -31.27 11.94 7.53
N GLN A 591 -31.26 11.85 8.84
CA GLN A 591 -30.06 11.95 9.65
C GLN A 591 -29.55 10.56 9.98
N TRP A 592 -28.27 10.33 9.69
CA TRP A 592 -27.61 9.06 9.93
C TRP A 592 -26.32 9.27 10.74
N GLN A 593 -25.97 8.33 11.56
CA GLN A 593 -24.77 8.35 12.37
C GLN A 593 -24.17 6.96 12.43
N GLN A 594 -22.86 6.87 12.36
CA GLN A 594 -22.18 5.59 12.56
C GLN A 594 -22.34 5.13 14.00
N GLY A 595 -22.89 3.94 14.18
CA GLY A 595 -23.08 3.26 15.44
C GLY A 595 -21.98 2.24 15.74
N ALA A 596 -22.14 1.49 16.82
CA ALA A 596 -21.21 0.42 17.20
C ALA A 596 -21.19 -0.70 16.14
N GLY A 597 -20.00 -1.26 15.85
CA GLY A 597 -19.85 -2.33 14.85
C GLY A 597 -20.09 -1.86 13.41
N ASN A 598 -19.79 -0.60 13.13
CA ASN A 598 -19.98 0.03 11.81
C ASN A 598 -21.43 0.04 11.28
N THR A 599 -22.42 -0.08 12.16
CA THR A 599 -23.82 0.09 11.76
C THR A 599 -24.11 1.54 11.37
N LEU A 600 -25.01 1.77 10.43
CA LEU A 600 -25.50 3.10 10.09
C LEU A 600 -26.84 3.32 10.74
N VAL A 601 -26.90 4.14 11.79
CA VAL A 601 -28.08 4.31 12.66
C VAL A 601 -28.77 5.64 12.35
N ASN A 602 -30.09 5.63 12.22
CA ASN A 602 -30.90 6.86 12.26
C ASN A 602 -31.14 7.24 13.74
N PRO A 603 -30.57 8.35 14.25
CA PRO A 603 -30.64 8.67 15.69
C PRO A 603 -32.06 8.96 16.19
N ALA A 604 -32.97 9.39 15.30
CA ALA A 604 -34.32 9.74 15.68
C ALA A 604 -35.23 8.52 15.89
N SER A 605 -35.04 7.49 15.08
CA SER A 605 -35.81 6.24 15.18
C SER A 605 -35.08 5.16 16.00
N GLY A 606 -33.75 5.24 16.11
CA GLY A 606 -32.91 4.20 16.67
C GLY A 606 -32.82 2.94 15.79
N LEU A 607 -33.21 3.04 14.51
CA LEU A 607 -33.16 1.95 13.54
C LEU A 607 -31.83 2.00 12.77
N CYS A 608 -31.33 0.83 12.38
CA CYS A 608 -30.18 0.64 11.53
C CYS A 608 -30.58 0.47 10.07
N LEU A 609 -29.78 0.98 9.14
CA LEU A 609 -29.88 0.60 7.74
C LEU A 609 -29.59 -0.90 7.62
N ASP A 610 -30.43 -1.60 6.87
CA ASP A 610 -30.40 -3.06 6.77
C ASP A 610 -30.50 -3.51 5.30
N ASP A 611 -29.69 -4.47 4.95
CA ASP A 611 -29.81 -5.23 3.71
C ASP A 611 -30.64 -6.48 3.97
N PRO A 612 -31.93 -6.52 3.58
CA PRO A 612 -32.84 -7.59 3.96
C PRO A 612 -32.30 -9.00 3.59
N GLY A 613 -31.88 -9.73 4.64
CA GLY A 613 -31.39 -11.11 4.49
C GLY A 613 -29.98 -11.21 3.95
N ALA A 614 -29.16 -10.17 4.10
CA ALA A 614 -27.80 -10.08 3.55
C ALA A 614 -27.79 -10.48 2.06
N SER A 615 -28.54 -9.76 1.26
CA SER A 615 -28.78 -10.07 -0.14
C SER A 615 -27.53 -9.89 -1.01
N THR A 616 -27.35 -10.78 -1.96
CA THR A 616 -26.35 -10.66 -3.03
C THR A 616 -27.01 -10.42 -4.39
N THR A 617 -28.27 -9.99 -4.38
CA THR A 617 -29.05 -9.77 -5.60
C THR A 617 -29.18 -8.29 -5.89
N ASN A 618 -28.65 -7.84 -7.02
CA ASN A 618 -28.78 -6.47 -7.48
C ASN A 618 -30.27 -6.05 -7.52
N GLY A 619 -30.54 -4.83 -7.08
CA GLY A 619 -31.89 -4.29 -7.02
C GLY A 619 -32.66 -4.68 -5.76
N THR A 620 -32.03 -5.27 -4.75
CA THR A 620 -32.68 -5.47 -3.46
C THR A 620 -32.74 -4.14 -2.72
N GLN A 621 -33.96 -3.63 -2.46
CA GLN A 621 -34.17 -2.38 -1.76
C GLN A 621 -33.83 -2.53 -0.28
N LEU A 622 -33.07 -1.58 0.24
CA LEU A 622 -32.70 -1.50 1.66
C LEU A 622 -33.88 -1.07 2.53
N ASP A 623 -33.81 -1.45 3.80
CA ASP A 623 -34.82 -1.01 4.77
C ASP A 623 -34.17 -0.43 6.05
N ALA A 624 -34.96 0.08 6.94
CA ALA A 624 -34.56 0.50 8.28
C ALA A 624 -35.10 -0.52 9.28
N ALA A 625 -34.19 -1.29 9.90
CA ALA A 625 -34.54 -2.37 10.82
C ALA A 625 -34.07 -2.12 12.24
N THR A 626 -34.57 -2.91 13.21
CA THR A 626 -34.02 -2.90 14.56
C THR A 626 -32.55 -3.31 14.56
N CYS A 627 -31.70 -2.50 15.17
CA CYS A 627 -30.27 -2.81 15.21
C CYS A 627 -30.00 -4.12 15.96
N VAL A 628 -29.26 -5.03 15.33
CA VAL A 628 -28.86 -6.33 15.87
C VAL A 628 -27.34 -6.40 15.93
N THR A 629 -26.78 -6.60 17.13
CA THR A 629 -25.34 -6.69 17.30
C THR A 629 -24.78 -7.92 16.57
N GLY A 630 -23.82 -7.71 15.69
CA GLY A 630 -23.16 -8.78 14.93
C GLY A 630 -23.93 -9.24 13.69
N ASP A 631 -24.98 -8.52 13.30
CA ASP A 631 -25.68 -8.76 12.03
C ASP A 631 -24.92 -8.09 10.88
N THR A 632 -24.35 -8.88 10.00
CA THR A 632 -23.56 -8.41 8.86
C THR A 632 -24.39 -7.65 7.83
N ALA A 633 -25.70 -7.88 7.78
CA ALA A 633 -26.63 -7.14 6.94
C ALA A 633 -26.79 -5.67 7.34
N GLN A 634 -26.34 -5.31 8.55
CA GLN A 634 -26.42 -3.95 9.10
C GLN A 634 -25.06 -3.25 9.22
N VAL A 635 -24.01 -3.86 8.68
CA VAL A 635 -22.66 -3.31 8.75
C VAL A 635 -22.37 -2.49 7.50
N TRP A 636 -22.22 -1.17 7.69
CA TRP A 636 -21.99 -0.18 6.65
C TRP A 636 -20.84 0.74 7.05
N PRO A 637 -19.58 0.35 6.81
CA PRO A 637 -18.45 1.22 7.06
C PRO A 637 -18.63 2.54 6.30
N LEU A 638 -18.47 3.68 6.98
CA LEU A 638 -18.52 4.97 6.30
C LEU A 638 -17.37 5.05 5.28
N PRO A 639 -17.63 5.48 4.04
CA PRO A 639 -16.57 5.76 3.10
C PRO A 639 -15.61 6.78 3.70
N ALA A 640 -14.34 6.58 3.42
CA ALA A 640 -13.29 7.44 3.93
C ALA A 640 -13.43 8.87 3.37
N ALA A 641 -13.14 9.87 4.21
CA ALA A 641 -13.13 11.26 3.77
C ALA A 641 -12.15 11.45 2.61
N GLN A 642 -12.65 11.83 1.45
CA GLN A 642 -11.78 12.30 0.37
C GLN A 642 -11.05 13.57 0.83
N GLY A 643 -9.73 13.61 0.64
CA GLY A 643 -8.93 14.81 0.91
C GLY A 643 -9.45 16.03 0.14
N PRO A 644 -9.03 17.25 0.50
CA PRO A 644 -9.31 18.41 -0.33
C PRO A 644 -8.85 18.12 -1.77
N PRO A 645 -9.56 18.63 -2.80
CA PRO A 645 -9.07 18.51 -4.16
C PRO A 645 -7.62 18.91 -4.17
N ALA A 646 -6.79 18.01 -4.66
CA ALA A 646 -5.36 18.22 -4.74
C ALA A 646 -5.09 19.55 -5.49
N PRO A 647 -4.06 20.34 -5.14
CA PRO A 647 -3.64 21.44 -5.96
C PRO A 647 -3.39 20.94 -7.39
N PRO A 648 -3.52 21.81 -8.44
CA PRO A 648 -3.35 21.35 -9.82
C PRO A 648 -2.02 20.63 -10.00
N ALA A 649 -2.09 19.39 -10.47
CA ALA A 649 -0.92 18.58 -10.72
C ALA A 649 -0.29 18.98 -12.03
N SER A 650 1.02 19.15 -12.07
CA SER A 650 1.75 19.42 -13.29
C SER A 650 2.80 18.34 -13.54
N GLY A 651 2.83 17.83 -14.76
CA GLY A 651 3.75 16.80 -15.17
C GLY A 651 3.39 16.20 -16.52
N PRO A 652 4.09 15.15 -16.95
CA PRO A 652 3.78 14.46 -18.19
C PRO A 652 2.45 13.68 -18.10
N VAL A 653 1.75 13.59 -19.21
CA VAL A 653 0.58 12.75 -19.45
C VAL A 653 1.00 11.60 -20.34
N TYR A 654 0.92 10.37 -19.87
CA TYR A 654 1.41 9.19 -20.56
C TYR A 654 0.27 8.38 -21.18
N VAL A 655 0.51 7.73 -22.31
CA VAL A 655 -0.37 6.68 -22.84
C VAL A 655 0.10 5.30 -22.36
N GLN A 656 -0.84 4.41 -22.11
CA GLN A 656 -0.55 3.10 -21.53
C GLN A 656 -0.08 2.03 -22.52
N GLU A 657 0.05 2.35 -23.78
CA GLU A 657 0.47 1.39 -24.79
C GLU A 657 1.88 0.84 -24.53
N GLU A 658 2.08 -0.40 -25.00
CA GLU A 658 3.29 -1.21 -24.81
C GLU A 658 4.56 -0.38 -24.55
N GLN A 659 4.85 -0.19 -23.29
CA GLN A 659 6.08 0.44 -22.85
C GLN A 659 7.19 -0.59 -22.99
N SER A 660 8.07 -0.39 -23.94
CA SER A 660 9.40 -0.98 -23.84
C SER A 660 10.20 -0.13 -22.85
N ASP A 661 11.05 -0.74 -22.03
CA ASP A 661 11.86 -0.09 -20.98
C ASP A 661 12.64 1.14 -21.44
N THR A 662 12.67 1.43 -22.72
CA THR A 662 13.46 2.50 -23.33
C THR A 662 12.65 3.59 -24.05
N ASN A 663 11.32 3.52 -24.10
CA ASN A 663 10.56 4.48 -24.91
C ASN A 663 9.11 4.63 -24.44
N VAL A 664 8.92 5.43 -23.39
CA VAL A 664 7.59 5.78 -22.87
C VAL A 664 7.06 6.97 -23.65
N PRO A 665 5.91 6.86 -24.37
CA PRO A 665 5.33 8.00 -25.06
C PRO A 665 4.50 8.87 -24.15
N CYS A 666 4.70 10.19 -24.24
CA CYS A 666 3.93 11.24 -23.55
C CYS A 666 3.10 12.06 -24.52
N LEU A 667 2.07 12.67 -23.96
CA LEU A 667 1.36 13.75 -24.61
C LEU A 667 2.29 14.97 -24.75
N ASP A 668 2.39 15.52 -25.95
CA ASP A 668 3.39 16.51 -26.34
C ASP A 668 2.77 17.65 -27.17
N ASP A 669 3.11 18.89 -26.82
CA ASP A 669 2.81 20.06 -27.63
C ASP A 669 3.83 20.19 -28.75
N ALA A 670 3.46 19.83 -29.96
CA ALA A 670 4.36 19.76 -31.10
C ALA A 670 5.24 21.02 -31.24
N ASN A 671 6.55 20.83 -31.16
CA ASN A 671 7.57 21.89 -31.26
C ASN A 671 7.49 22.98 -30.17
N ASN A 672 6.87 22.73 -29.04
CA ASN A 672 6.66 23.71 -27.96
C ASN A 672 6.03 25.03 -28.49
N ALA A 673 5.06 24.90 -29.37
CA ALA A 673 4.57 26.06 -30.11
C ALA A 673 3.45 26.83 -29.41
N VAL A 674 2.86 26.31 -28.37
CA VAL A 674 1.79 26.92 -27.53
C VAL A 674 0.93 27.96 -28.27
N THR A 675 0.29 27.51 -29.35
CA THR A 675 -0.55 28.38 -30.21
C THR A 675 -1.87 27.68 -30.54
N THR A 676 -2.91 28.47 -30.80
CA THR A 676 -4.23 27.97 -31.22
C THR A 676 -4.11 27.03 -32.39
N GLY A 677 -4.70 25.83 -32.27
CA GLY A 677 -4.70 24.79 -33.28
C GLY A 677 -3.40 24.00 -33.39
N ASN A 678 -2.44 24.19 -32.47
CA ASN A 678 -1.22 23.39 -32.48
C ASN A 678 -1.52 21.92 -32.22
N VAL A 679 -0.75 21.06 -32.87
CA VAL A 679 -0.92 19.60 -32.80
C VAL A 679 -0.55 19.12 -31.40
N VAL A 680 -1.42 18.33 -30.80
CA VAL A 680 -1.11 17.51 -29.66
C VAL A 680 -0.79 16.10 -30.15
N GLN A 681 0.38 15.60 -29.82
CA GLN A 681 0.95 14.36 -30.37
C GLN A 681 1.52 13.47 -29.28
N LEU A 682 1.86 12.24 -29.63
CA LEU A 682 2.77 11.41 -28.83
C LEU A 682 4.21 11.72 -29.16
N TRP A 683 5.04 11.79 -28.15
CA TRP A 683 6.48 11.88 -28.27
C TRP A 683 7.17 11.15 -27.10
N THR A 684 8.36 10.62 -27.32
CA THR A 684 9.17 10.06 -26.23
C THR A 684 9.25 11.04 -25.07
N CYS A 685 8.92 10.60 -23.86
CA CYS A 685 8.95 11.42 -22.65
C CYS A 685 10.38 11.85 -22.34
N ARG A 686 10.60 13.15 -22.18
CA ARG A 686 11.89 13.75 -21.85
C ARG A 686 11.81 14.71 -20.67
N GLY A 687 10.58 14.95 -20.16
CA GLY A 687 10.35 15.96 -19.14
C GLY A 687 10.55 17.41 -19.65
N ASP A 688 10.48 17.60 -20.95
CA ASP A 688 10.61 18.92 -21.59
C ASP A 688 9.34 19.78 -21.33
N PRO A 689 9.43 21.12 -21.43
CA PRO A 689 8.28 22.01 -21.19
C PRO A 689 7.03 21.69 -22.01
N GLU A 690 7.20 21.18 -23.23
CA GLU A 690 6.13 20.77 -24.15
C GLU A 690 5.37 19.51 -23.71
N GLN A 691 5.85 18.84 -22.66
CA GLN A 691 5.26 17.64 -22.06
C GLN A 691 4.77 17.90 -20.62
N ASN A 692 4.88 19.13 -20.13
CA ASN A 692 4.50 19.48 -18.76
C ASN A 692 3.07 20.02 -18.72
N TRP A 693 2.11 19.14 -18.52
CA TRP A 693 0.69 19.43 -18.47
C TRP A 693 0.21 19.67 -17.04
N THR A 694 -0.73 20.59 -16.86
CA THR A 694 -1.40 20.84 -15.60
C THR A 694 -2.84 20.34 -15.68
N VAL A 695 -3.23 19.46 -14.78
CA VAL A 695 -4.61 18.97 -14.65
C VAL A 695 -5.32 19.77 -13.58
N GLU A 696 -6.36 20.49 -13.97
CA GLU A 696 -7.16 21.34 -13.08
C GLU A 696 -8.33 20.56 -12.48
N ALA A 697 -8.74 20.92 -11.28
CA ALA A 697 -9.86 20.31 -10.57
C ALA A 697 -11.19 20.29 -11.36
N GLY A 698 -11.32 21.13 -12.38
CA GLY A 698 -12.47 21.16 -13.30
C GLY A 698 -12.35 20.23 -14.50
N GLY A 699 -11.30 19.39 -14.56
CA GLY A 699 -11.08 18.46 -15.66
C GLY A 699 -10.44 19.08 -16.91
N THR A 700 -9.97 20.31 -16.87
CA THR A 700 -9.18 20.87 -17.98
C THR A 700 -7.73 20.42 -17.86
N ILE A 701 -7.15 20.02 -18.96
CA ILE A 701 -5.73 19.64 -19.08
C ILE A 701 -5.06 20.76 -19.87
N GLN A 702 -4.14 21.49 -19.25
CA GLN A 702 -3.57 22.71 -19.80
C GLN A 702 -2.04 22.69 -19.82
N ILE A 703 -1.49 23.43 -20.78
CA ILE A 703 -0.06 23.67 -20.89
C ILE A 703 0.22 25.18 -20.81
N ASN A 704 1.32 25.58 -20.18
CA ASN A 704 1.70 26.97 -19.91
C ASN A 704 0.58 27.84 -19.29
N GLY A 705 -0.35 27.24 -18.55
CA GLY A 705 -1.40 27.91 -17.79
C GLY A 705 -2.42 28.69 -18.62
N SER A 706 -2.46 28.53 -19.95
CA SER A 706 -3.33 29.30 -20.82
C SER A 706 -3.86 28.57 -22.05
N TYR A 707 -3.31 27.44 -22.42
CA TYR A 707 -3.79 26.60 -23.51
C TYR A 707 -4.25 25.27 -22.99
N CYS A 708 -5.42 24.83 -23.43
CA CYS A 708 -6.09 23.62 -23.01
C CYS A 708 -6.10 22.57 -24.14
N LEU A 709 -6.06 21.32 -23.72
CA LEU A 709 -6.34 20.17 -24.59
C LEU A 709 -7.78 20.28 -25.11
N ASP A 710 -7.98 20.35 -26.44
CA ASP A 710 -9.29 20.57 -27.06
C ASP A 710 -9.45 19.70 -28.32
N SER A 711 -10.67 19.34 -28.68
CA SER A 711 -10.94 18.82 -30.00
C SER A 711 -10.95 19.95 -31.03
N SER A 712 -10.31 19.76 -32.16
CA SER A 712 -10.15 20.81 -33.19
C SER A 712 -11.47 21.51 -33.52
N GLY A 713 -11.54 22.81 -33.19
CA GLY A 713 -12.73 23.64 -33.36
C GLY A 713 -13.93 23.23 -32.48
N GLY A 714 -13.71 22.53 -31.36
CA GLY A 714 -14.78 22.03 -30.50
C GLY A 714 -15.65 20.94 -31.16
N ALA A 715 -15.12 20.26 -32.17
CA ALA A 715 -15.89 19.24 -32.91
C ALA A 715 -16.04 17.96 -32.07
N THR A 716 -17.18 17.29 -32.24
CA THR A 716 -17.55 16.07 -31.47
C THR A 716 -17.60 14.82 -32.30
N ALA A 717 -17.11 14.85 -33.55
CA ALA A 717 -17.12 13.69 -34.43
C ALA A 717 -15.93 12.76 -34.16
N GLN A 718 -16.14 11.46 -34.22
CA GLN A 718 -15.08 10.47 -34.09
C GLN A 718 -13.97 10.71 -35.13
N GLY A 719 -12.72 10.60 -34.69
CA GLY A 719 -11.55 10.88 -35.52
C GLY A 719 -11.21 12.38 -35.59
N THR A 720 -11.88 13.25 -34.82
CA THR A 720 -11.49 14.66 -34.73
C THR A 720 -10.12 14.78 -34.08
N PRO A 721 -9.15 15.47 -34.67
CA PRO A 721 -7.85 15.72 -34.09
C PRO A 721 -7.95 16.50 -32.77
N VAL A 722 -7.06 16.18 -31.84
CA VAL A 722 -6.88 16.93 -30.60
C VAL A 722 -5.76 17.95 -30.81
N VAL A 723 -6.01 19.17 -30.34
CA VAL A 723 -5.15 20.35 -30.56
C VAL A 723 -5.09 21.19 -29.29
N LEU A 724 -4.22 22.18 -29.27
CA LEU A 724 -4.21 23.23 -28.28
C LEU A 724 -5.12 24.38 -28.67
N ASP A 725 -6.00 24.79 -27.77
CA ASP A 725 -6.77 26.04 -27.93
C ASP A 725 -6.73 26.86 -26.61
N PRO A 726 -6.88 28.20 -26.65
CA PRO A 726 -6.94 29.00 -25.45
C PRO A 726 -8.01 28.47 -24.50
N CYS A 727 -7.67 28.31 -23.22
CA CYS A 727 -8.60 27.83 -22.21
C CYS A 727 -9.80 28.78 -22.09
N ASN A 728 -10.99 28.26 -22.37
CA ASN A 728 -12.24 29.03 -22.41
C ASN A 728 -13.37 28.43 -21.57
N GLY A 729 -13.10 27.25 -20.95
CA GLY A 729 -14.08 26.52 -20.14
C GLY A 729 -15.20 25.83 -20.92
N SER A 730 -15.03 25.66 -22.24
CA SER A 730 -15.99 24.86 -23.04
C SER A 730 -15.96 23.39 -22.65
N SER A 731 -17.08 22.70 -22.84
CA SER A 731 -17.15 21.25 -22.60
C SER A 731 -16.22 20.41 -23.48
N SER A 732 -15.74 20.96 -24.62
CA SER A 732 -14.72 20.32 -25.45
C SER A 732 -13.31 20.32 -24.84
N GLN A 733 -13.08 21.17 -23.83
CA GLN A 733 -11.82 21.25 -23.07
C GLN A 733 -11.87 20.55 -21.70
N VAL A 734 -13.00 19.96 -21.35
CA VAL A 734 -13.18 19.23 -20.09
C VAL A 734 -13.04 17.73 -20.35
N TRP A 735 -12.10 17.12 -19.68
CA TRP A 735 -11.76 15.71 -19.77
C TRP A 735 -11.96 15.08 -18.40
N THR A 736 -12.79 14.06 -18.33
CA THR A 736 -13.08 13.34 -17.09
C THR A 736 -12.47 11.95 -17.15
N PRO A 737 -11.85 11.48 -16.06
CA PRO A 737 -11.44 10.08 -15.98
C PRO A 737 -12.64 9.16 -16.19
N GLY A 738 -12.49 8.19 -17.07
CA GLY A 738 -13.45 7.16 -17.38
C GLY A 738 -12.91 5.78 -17.02
N ALA A 739 -13.65 4.74 -17.39
CA ALA A 739 -13.24 3.36 -17.17
C ALA A 739 -11.87 3.07 -17.80
N ASN A 740 -11.09 2.20 -17.14
CA ASN A 740 -9.77 1.73 -17.61
C ASN A 740 -8.75 2.86 -17.86
N GLY A 741 -8.79 3.93 -17.07
CA GLY A 741 -7.87 5.05 -17.22
C GLY A 741 -8.13 5.92 -18.45
N SER A 742 -9.28 5.78 -19.11
CA SER A 742 -9.63 6.62 -20.25
C SER A 742 -9.87 8.08 -19.82
N LEU A 743 -9.60 9.01 -20.74
CA LEU A 743 -9.97 10.41 -20.61
C LEU A 743 -11.14 10.70 -21.53
N VAL A 744 -12.31 10.91 -20.96
CA VAL A 744 -13.56 11.13 -21.68
C VAL A 744 -13.83 12.63 -21.84
N GLN A 745 -13.95 13.11 -23.09
CA GLN A 745 -14.29 14.50 -23.34
C GLN A 745 -15.78 14.75 -23.05
N GLN A 746 -16.07 15.74 -22.25
CA GLN A 746 -17.44 16.06 -21.82
C GLN A 746 -18.37 16.43 -22.99
N ALA A 747 -17.86 17.09 -24.02
CA ALA A 747 -18.69 17.53 -25.17
C ALA A 747 -19.16 16.39 -26.06
N SER A 748 -18.32 15.37 -26.25
CA SER A 748 -18.55 14.29 -27.22
C SER A 748 -18.90 12.96 -26.56
N GLY A 749 -18.53 12.76 -25.27
CA GLY A 749 -18.54 11.45 -24.64
C GLY A 749 -17.53 10.45 -25.23
N MET A 750 -16.56 10.94 -26.01
CA MET A 750 -15.51 10.13 -26.62
C MET A 750 -14.22 10.22 -25.83
N CYS A 751 -13.37 9.21 -25.97
CA CYS A 751 -12.09 9.11 -25.31
C CYS A 751 -10.98 9.79 -26.10
N LEU A 752 -9.98 10.37 -25.38
CA LEU A 752 -8.69 10.72 -25.95
C LEU A 752 -8.04 9.42 -26.45
N ASP A 753 -7.59 9.41 -27.69
CA ASP A 753 -7.23 8.19 -28.39
C ASP A 753 -5.91 8.36 -29.16
N ASP A 754 -5.00 7.42 -28.98
CA ASP A 754 -3.86 7.24 -29.86
C ASP A 754 -4.29 6.37 -31.06
N PRO A 755 -4.30 6.94 -32.28
CA PRO A 755 -4.77 6.23 -33.45
C PRO A 755 -3.97 4.96 -33.76
N ASP A 756 -4.69 3.85 -33.94
CA ASP A 756 -4.12 2.58 -34.41
C ASP A 756 -2.97 2.02 -33.52
N PHE A 757 -2.95 2.37 -32.21
CA PHE A 757 -1.87 1.97 -31.31
C PHE A 757 -0.49 2.40 -31.82
N ALA A 758 -0.39 3.63 -32.33
CA ALA A 758 0.80 4.15 -32.95
C ALA A 758 1.76 4.80 -31.96
N THR A 759 2.67 4.03 -31.38
CA THR A 759 3.67 4.50 -30.40
C THR A 759 4.78 5.39 -30.98
N GLY A 760 4.68 5.77 -32.25
CA GLY A 760 5.69 6.57 -32.94
C GLY A 760 5.67 8.05 -32.58
N ASN A 761 6.85 8.66 -32.41
CA ASN A 761 6.98 10.10 -32.21
C ASN A 761 6.30 10.89 -33.36
N GLY A 762 5.45 11.86 -33.03
CA GLY A 762 4.70 12.67 -33.97
C GLY A 762 3.30 12.14 -34.30
N THR A 763 2.82 11.08 -33.63
CA THR A 763 1.45 10.61 -33.77
C THR A 763 0.48 11.60 -33.17
N GLN A 764 -0.40 12.19 -33.99
CA GLN A 764 -1.40 13.16 -33.54
C GLN A 764 -2.57 12.47 -32.83
N MET A 765 -2.93 12.97 -31.67
CA MET A 765 -4.08 12.49 -30.90
C MET A 765 -5.41 12.86 -31.54
N GLN A 766 -6.43 12.05 -31.27
CA GLN A 766 -7.81 12.25 -31.71
C GLN A 766 -8.81 11.96 -30.60
N ILE A 767 -10.07 12.33 -30.79
CA ILE A 767 -11.18 11.77 -29.99
C ILE A 767 -11.78 10.59 -30.75
N TYR A 768 -12.06 9.49 -30.05
CA TYR A 768 -12.62 8.27 -30.63
C TYR A 768 -13.58 7.60 -29.66
N ALA A 769 -14.50 6.76 -30.20
CA ALA A 769 -15.40 6.01 -29.34
C ALA A 769 -14.61 5.20 -28.30
N CYS A 770 -14.98 5.31 -27.02
CA CYS A 770 -14.31 4.60 -25.95
C CYS A 770 -14.40 3.09 -26.16
N ASN A 771 -13.27 2.43 -26.27
CA ASN A 771 -13.15 1.00 -26.59
C ASN A 771 -12.52 0.18 -25.45
N GLY A 772 -12.03 0.85 -24.39
CA GLY A 772 -11.35 0.24 -23.26
C GLY A 772 -9.95 -0.30 -23.56
N GLY A 773 -9.39 0.04 -24.72
CA GLY A 773 -8.03 -0.35 -25.13
C GLY A 773 -6.96 0.49 -24.45
N SER A 774 -5.72 -0.01 -24.43
CA SER A 774 -4.57 0.67 -23.85
C SER A 774 -4.21 1.99 -24.57
N ASN A 775 -4.59 2.11 -25.85
CA ASN A 775 -4.45 3.35 -26.64
C ASN A 775 -5.37 4.50 -26.21
N GLN A 776 -6.27 4.25 -25.28
CA GLN A 776 -7.18 5.23 -24.70
C GLN A 776 -6.99 5.37 -23.19
N ALA A 777 -6.05 4.63 -22.62
CA ALA A 777 -5.72 4.71 -21.20
C ALA A 777 -4.57 5.71 -20.99
N TRP A 778 -4.81 6.70 -20.15
CA TRP A 778 -3.92 7.83 -19.93
C TRP A 778 -3.58 7.99 -18.46
N TRP A 779 -2.35 8.31 -18.23
CA TRP A 779 -1.86 8.62 -16.90
C TRP A 779 -1.70 10.13 -16.77
N LEU A 780 -2.40 10.66 -15.80
CA LEU A 780 -2.36 12.08 -15.51
C LEU A 780 -1.29 12.36 -14.44
N PRO A 781 -0.62 13.51 -14.49
CA PRO A 781 0.24 13.94 -13.40
C PRO A 781 -0.60 14.03 -12.12
N THR A 782 -0.08 13.48 -11.04
CA THR A 782 -0.71 13.46 -9.71
C THR A 782 -0.01 14.47 -8.81
N VAL A 783 -0.74 15.09 -7.90
CA VAL A 783 -0.24 16.09 -6.94
C VAL A 783 0.28 15.42 -5.69
#